data_bbb7e32f9faf965d80e4c7346be9fb08
#
_entry.id   bbb7e32f9faf965d80e4c7346be9fb08
#
_cell.length_a   1.000
_cell.length_b   1.000
_cell.length_c   1.000
_cell.angle_alpha   90.00
_cell.angle_beta   90.00
_cell.angle_gamma   90.00
#
_symmetry.space_group_name_H-M   'P 1'
#
loop_
_entity.id
_entity.type
_entity.pdbx_description
1 polymer ?
#
loop_
_entity_poly.entity_id
_entity_poly.type
_entity_poly.pdbx_seq_one_letter_code
_entity_poly.pdbx_strand_id
1 'polypeptide(L)'
;MRTKYYNDAFIGNKNILATYSKKGELLRLYYPNPDFRQFIDFFGTGVKINDSGMIYLHEDINNKYNQYYDEDTNILNTEVENLYYRLKIKQIDYASIKKDVIIKQYVFENGNSIDLNINFLVHSKLIYEENNAVGSQIKNNALIQYCHDYALGIFSKDKIYSHQLNDVANNIQSGVIQDKDYIGMSADSAVSYNIGTIKPGEKKEFVLFVVPVQGISEGENQALLDKIEEIRKLDVKAEKQNASRYWKKFVKDHYKLDEKYQVTNKNYKGYLEKLNKIYKRSILLFPLLMDEVTGGIVASAEADEGKTQCGRYAYCWPRDAVFICSALDKIGMTKEVEKFYKVFCKNTQSKNGMWEQRFYTDGKLAPCWGYQIDETASVIYGIYEHYKVTKEEKFIKDTFKMCDKAVRFLERYMDNILGTKDESDVVKKEIEETYHTEDREKLPLSYDLWEMNEGVHLYSIASINAAYNAMLKIYEIIEPEYKENRLKLENIHKNIIRIKKQMEVIPKYVSQNLYNEKTKTLKRNLEDDKTDISILGSIYPFEMFGPKEKKVLNTIEKINMTLRTYTGGYLRFEQDSYRGGKNPWPISTLWMAMYYQKAGENKKAKECIEFVVKSCNEHGLLGEQVDNSTLEPNWVVGLGWSHAMFILSLGN
;
A
#
# COMPACT_ATOMS: atom_id res chain seq x y z
N MET A 1 -19.55 -11.08 -11.53
CA MET A 1 -18.66 -10.11 -10.84
C MET A 1 -17.47 -9.86 -11.75
N ARG A 2 -17.23 -8.61 -12.14
CA ARG A 2 -16.00 -8.26 -12.86
C ARG A 2 -14.83 -8.43 -11.93
N THR A 3 -13.75 -9.00 -12.40
CA THR A 3 -12.51 -9.08 -11.68
C THR A 3 -11.85 -7.69 -11.66
N LYS A 4 -11.78 -7.07 -10.49
CA LYS A 4 -11.07 -5.80 -10.26
C LYS A 4 -9.57 -6.09 -10.10
N TYR A 5 -8.87 -6.39 -11.20
CA TYR A 5 -7.51 -6.92 -11.12
C TYR A 5 -6.43 -5.90 -10.82
N TYR A 6 -6.57 -4.68 -11.29
CA TYR A 6 -5.48 -3.71 -11.22
C TYR A 6 -5.99 -2.35 -10.80
N ASN A 7 -5.33 -1.80 -9.80
CA ASN A 7 -5.42 -0.40 -9.46
C ASN A 7 -4.38 0.34 -10.31
N ASP A 8 -4.76 0.80 -11.52
CA ASP A 8 -3.82 1.44 -12.43
C ASP A 8 -3.47 2.87 -12.04
N ALA A 9 -4.36 3.54 -11.31
CA ALA A 9 -4.16 4.90 -10.82
C ALA A 9 -4.79 5.12 -9.44
N PHE A 10 -4.25 6.08 -8.67
CA PHE A 10 -4.65 6.41 -7.31
C PHE A 10 -4.90 7.90 -7.18
N ILE A 11 -5.99 8.29 -6.55
CA ILE A 11 -6.24 9.66 -6.10
C ILE A 11 -6.69 9.64 -4.63
N GLY A 12 -6.62 10.77 -3.97
CA GLY A 12 -7.12 10.85 -2.60
C GLY A 12 -6.73 12.14 -1.90
N ASN A 13 -7.00 12.12 -0.62
CA ASN A 13 -6.56 13.12 0.36
C ASN A 13 -6.15 12.39 1.65
N LYS A 14 -6.21 13.07 2.80
CA LYS A 14 -5.86 12.47 4.10
C LYS A 14 -6.81 11.35 4.56
N ASN A 15 -8.07 11.37 4.13
CA ASN A 15 -9.13 10.47 4.59
C ASN A 15 -9.69 9.58 3.47
N ILE A 16 -9.46 9.98 2.22
CA ILE A 16 -9.97 9.26 1.04
C ILE A 16 -8.82 8.64 0.28
N LEU A 17 -8.94 7.35 -0.02
CA LEU A 17 -8.16 6.66 -1.03
C LEU A 17 -9.08 6.09 -2.09
N ALA A 18 -8.90 6.49 -3.34
CA ALA A 18 -9.66 5.95 -4.47
C ALA A 18 -8.75 5.42 -5.56
N THR A 19 -9.14 4.31 -6.17
CA THR A 19 -8.38 3.64 -7.22
C THR A 19 -9.17 3.58 -8.51
N TYR A 20 -8.45 3.65 -9.62
CA TYR A 20 -9.01 3.68 -10.97
C TYR A 20 -8.37 2.66 -11.87
N SER A 21 -9.16 2.14 -12.82
CA SER A 21 -8.63 1.39 -13.96
C SER A 21 -7.96 2.33 -14.96
N LYS A 22 -7.14 1.78 -15.85
CA LYS A 22 -6.52 2.54 -16.97
C LYS A 22 -7.53 3.16 -17.95
N LYS A 23 -8.80 2.84 -17.81
CA LYS A 23 -9.91 3.40 -18.60
C LYS A 23 -10.72 4.45 -17.86
N GLY A 24 -10.36 4.79 -16.62
CA GLY A 24 -11.04 5.81 -15.81
C GLY A 24 -12.23 5.32 -14.99
N GLU A 25 -12.43 4.00 -14.87
CA GLU A 25 -13.43 3.43 -13.97
C GLU A 25 -12.99 3.59 -12.51
N LEU A 26 -13.86 4.09 -11.65
CA LEU A 26 -13.66 4.09 -10.20
C LEU A 26 -13.85 2.67 -9.68
N LEU A 27 -12.75 2.03 -9.26
CA LEU A 27 -12.77 0.63 -8.83
C LEU A 27 -13.04 0.49 -7.34
N ARG A 28 -12.35 1.30 -6.52
CA ARG A 28 -12.43 1.27 -5.06
C ARG A 28 -12.43 2.67 -4.48
N LEU A 29 -13.11 2.82 -3.38
CA LEU A 29 -13.16 4.05 -2.58
C LEU A 29 -13.12 3.66 -1.12
N TYR A 30 -12.02 4.00 -0.44
CA TYR A 30 -11.84 3.81 0.99
C TYR A 30 -12.06 5.11 1.75
N TYR A 31 -12.74 5.02 2.89
CA TYR A 31 -13.00 6.12 3.81
C TYR A 31 -13.43 5.57 5.19
N PRO A 32 -13.05 6.17 6.34
CA PRO A 32 -12.10 7.28 6.47
C PRO A 32 -10.64 6.83 6.49
N ASN A 33 -10.38 5.54 6.46
CA ASN A 33 -9.06 4.91 6.50
C ASN A 33 -8.70 4.35 5.11
N PRO A 34 -7.40 4.17 4.78
CA PRO A 34 -6.99 3.65 3.47
C PRO A 34 -7.25 2.15 3.25
N ASP A 35 -7.78 1.45 4.25
CA ASP A 35 -8.07 0.02 4.20
C ASP A 35 -9.54 -0.32 4.49
N PHE A 36 -10.27 0.53 5.19
CA PHE A 36 -11.63 0.23 5.64
C PHE A 36 -12.41 1.51 6.00
N ARG A 37 -13.61 1.68 5.52
CA ARG A 37 -14.46 0.81 4.71
C ARG A 37 -14.22 1.04 3.22
N GLN A 38 -14.25 -0.03 2.40
CA GLN A 38 -14.32 0.06 0.94
C GLN A 38 -15.80 0.16 0.54
N PHE A 39 -16.15 1.16 -0.29
CA PHE A 39 -17.54 1.51 -0.59
C PHE A 39 -18.05 0.94 -1.92
N ILE A 40 -17.19 0.72 -2.92
CA ILE A 40 -17.60 0.50 -4.31
C ILE A 40 -17.60 -0.98 -4.69
N ASP A 41 -18.78 -1.57 -4.91
CA ASP A 41 -18.88 -2.83 -5.64
C ASP A 41 -18.81 -2.57 -7.15
N PHE A 42 -19.60 -1.60 -7.64
CA PHE A 42 -19.57 -1.15 -9.02
C PHE A 42 -19.85 0.37 -9.11
N PHE A 43 -19.13 1.06 -9.97
CA PHE A 43 -19.36 2.47 -10.27
C PHE A 43 -19.13 2.74 -11.76
N GLY A 44 -20.19 2.63 -12.55
CA GLY A 44 -20.17 2.87 -13.98
C GLY A 44 -20.70 4.25 -14.32
N THR A 45 -19.96 4.97 -15.16
CA THR A 45 -20.46 6.19 -15.81
C THR A 45 -20.61 5.96 -17.31
N GLY A 46 -21.58 6.60 -17.93
CA GLY A 46 -21.85 6.43 -19.34
C GLY A 46 -22.66 7.55 -19.92
N VAL A 47 -22.92 7.41 -21.19
CA VAL A 47 -23.74 8.35 -21.97
C VAL A 47 -24.77 7.59 -22.81
N LYS A 48 -25.95 8.19 -22.93
CA LYS A 48 -26.90 7.91 -24.00
C LYS A 48 -26.80 9.04 -25.01
N ILE A 49 -26.59 8.70 -26.28
CA ILE A 49 -26.42 9.67 -27.36
C ILE A 49 -27.59 9.50 -28.32
N ASN A 50 -28.42 10.54 -28.48
CA ASN A 50 -29.66 10.50 -29.26
C ASN A 50 -30.51 9.28 -28.84
N ASP A 51 -30.82 8.37 -29.77
CA ASP A 51 -31.61 7.15 -29.51
C ASP A 51 -30.76 5.90 -29.26
N SER A 52 -29.47 6.07 -28.92
CA SER A 52 -28.59 4.92 -28.61
C SER A 52 -29.00 4.20 -27.31
N GLY A 53 -28.49 2.99 -27.12
CA GLY A 53 -28.42 2.38 -25.79
C GLY A 53 -27.38 3.07 -24.90
N MET A 54 -27.19 2.56 -23.69
CA MET A 54 -26.16 3.04 -22.77
C MET A 54 -24.76 2.70 -23.32
N ILE A 55 -23.90 3.68 -23.38
CA ILE A 55 -22.49 3.54 -23.70
C ILE A 55 -21.69 3.80 -22.44
N TYR A 56 -21.17 2.72 -21.81
CA TYR A 56 -20.28 2.86 -20.67
C TYR A 56 -18.94 3.47 -21.10
N LEU A 57 -18.49 4.51 -20.41
CA LEU A 57 -17.28 5.23 -20.78
C LEU A 57 -16.02 4.35 -20.74
N HIS A 58 -15.98 3.38 -19.83
CA HIS A 58 -14.81 2.52 -19.63
C HIS A 58 -14.86 1.13 -20.28
N GLU A 59 -15.91 0.82 -21.09
CA GLU A 59 -16.11 -0.54 -21.64
C GLU A 59 -16.38 -0.64 -23.12
N ASP A 60 -16.88 0.43 -23.74
CA ASP A 60 -17.30 0.37 -25.13
C ASP A 60 -16.13 0.04 -26.07
N ILE A 61 -16.37 -0.87 -27.03
CA ILE A 61 -15.36 -1.31 -28.00
C ILE A 61 -14.91 -0.17 -28.94
N ASN A 62 -15.74 0.83 -29.13
CA ASN A 62 -15.44 2.00 -29.97
C ASN A 62 -14.67 3.08 -29.23
N ASN A 63 -14.39 2.91 -27.94
CA ASN A 63 -13.70 3.89 -27.15
C ASN A 63 -12.17 3.71 -27.23
N LYS A 64 -11.48 4.81 -27.45
CA LYS A 64 -10.03 4.95 -27.22
C LYS A 64 -9.80 5.71 -25.92
N TYR A 65 -8.73 5.37 -25.24
CA TYR A 65 -8.40 5.94 -23.93
C TYR A 65 -7.00 6.51 -23.92
N ASN A 66 -6.84 7.64 -23.22
CA ASN A 66 -5.56 8.22 -22.85
C ASN A 66 -5.66 8.70 -21.40
N GLN A 67 -4.87 8.13 -20.48
CA GLN A 67 -4.93 8.47 -19.07
C GLN A 67 -3.59 9.02 -18.58
N TYR A 68 -3.63 10.12 -17.84
CA TYR A 68 -2.45 10.77 -17.29
C TYR A 68 -2.81 11.62 -16.06
N TYR A 69 -1.82 11.90 -15.24
CA TYR A 69 -1.97 12.88 -14.17
C TYR A 69 -1.56 14.28 -14.62
N ASP A 70 -2.21 15.32 -14.08
CA ASP A 70 -1.62 16.64 -14.09
C ASP A 70 -0.26 16.57 -13.38
N GLU A 71 0.76 17.23 -13.94
CA GLU A 71 2.15 17.13 -13.49
C GLU A 71 2.28 17.41 -11.97
N ASP A 72 2.98 16.52 -11.27
CA ASP A 72 3.25 16.60 -9.82
C ASP A 72 2.00 16.67 -8.94
N THR A 73 0.92 16.00 -9.36
CA THR A 73 -0.34 15.98 -8.61
C THR A 73 -0.97 14.59 -8.53
N ASN A 74 -2.01 14.46 -7.69
CA ASN A 74 -2.98 13.36 -7.66
C ASN A 74 -4.31 13.77 -8.37
N ILE A 75 -4.24 14.59 -9.42
CA ILE A 75 -5.36 14.92 -10.31
C ILE A 75 -5.23 14.04 -11.55
N LEU A 76 -6.17 13.11 -11.71
CA LEU A 76 -6.18 12.13 -12.79
C LEU A 76 -7.05 12.62 -13.95
N ASN A 77 -6.53 12.58 -15.16
CA ASN A 77 -7.27 12.87 -16.39
C ASN A 77 -7.42 11.56 -17.17
N THR A 78 -8.63 11.28 -17.64
CA THR A 78 -8.91 10.20 -18.59
C THR A 78 -9.65 10.80 -19.80
N GLU A 79 -9.02 10.77 -20.94
CA GLU A 79 -9.63 11.17 -22.21
C GLU A 79 -10.23 9.94 -22.87
N VAL A 80 -11.50 10.00 -23.20
CA VAL A 80 -12.27 8.96 -23.88
C VAL A 80 -12.74 9.51 -25.21
N GLU A 81 -12.38 8.87 -26.31
CA GLU A 81 -12.87 9.21 -27.64
C GLU A 81 -13.69 8.03 -28.17
N ASN A 82 -15.03 8.23 -28.26
CA ASN A 82 -15.90 7.28 -28.95
C ASN A 82 -15.83 7.51 -30.45
N LEU A 83 -15.25 6.55 -31.17
CA LEU A 83 -14.97 6.67 -32.60
C LEU A 83 -16.23 6.65 -33.48
N TYR A 84 -17.29 5.96 -33.02
CA TYR A 84 -18.54 5.86 -33.77
C TYR A 84 -19.30 7.18 -33.80
N TYR A 85 -19.49 7.80 -32.62
CA TYR A 85 -20.18 9.08 -32.48
C TYR A 85 -19.25 10.30 -32.63
N ARG A 86 -17.91 10.09 -32.69
CA ARG A 86 -16.89 11.15 -32.65
C ARG A 86 -17.09 12.08 -31.44
N LEU A 87 -17.57 11.51 -30.34
CA LEU A 87 -17.69 12.23 -29.06
C LEU A 87 -16.40 12.09 -28.29
N LYS A 88 -15.80 13.22 -27.90
CA LYS A 88 -14.66 13.26 -26.98
C LYS A 88 -15.15 13.64 -25.60
N ILE A 89 -14.70 12.90 -24.58
CA ILE A 89 -15.03 13.16 -23.20
C ILE A 89 -13.72 13.21 -22.42
N LYS A 90 -13.46 14.34 -21.77
CA LYS A 90 -12.36 14.47 -20.82
C LYS A 90 -12.93 14.36 -19.42
N GLN A 91 -12.58 13.27 -18.73
CA GLN A 91 -12.90 13.04 -17.32
C GLN A 91 -11.69 13.48 -16.48
N ILE A 92 -11.94 14.28 -15.43
CA ILE A 92 -10.92 14.78 -14.50
C ILE A 92 -11.36 14.42 -13.09
N ASP A 93 -10.58 13.58 -12.42
CA ASP A 93 -10.87 13.03 -11.10
C ASP A 93 -9.86 13.51 -10.07
N TYR A 94 -10.35 14.03 -8.94
CA TYR A 94 -9.51 14.42 -7.81
C TYR A 94 -10.32 14.45 -6.51
N ALA A 95 -9.63 14.29 -5.38
CA ALA A 95 -10.21 14.53 -4.07
C ALA A 95 -9.99 16.01 -3.67
N SER A 96 -10.99 16.64 -3.04
CA SER A 96 -10.78 17.92 -2.38
C SER A 96 -9.78 17.77 -1.24
N ILE A 97 -8.89 18.73 -1.05
CA ILE A 97 -7.89 18.69 0.03
C ILE A 97 -8.53 18.98 1.40
N LYS A 98 -9.62 19.72 1.42
CA LYS A 98 -10.27 20.19 2.66
C LYS A 98 -11.55 19.47 3.02
N LYS A 99 -12.13 18.73 2.07
CA LYS A 99 -13.42 18.06 2.22
C LYS A 99 -13.32 16.60 1.78
N ASP A 100 -14.08 15.74 2.42
CA ASP A 100 -14.14 14.32 2.08
C ASP A 100 -15.09 14.10 0.91
N VAL A 101 -14.63 14.44 -0.28
CA VAL A 101 -15.36 14.31 -1.54
C VAL A 101 -14.43 14.06 -2.70
N ILE A 102 -14.83 13.14 -3.57
CA ILE A 102 -14.26 13.00 -4.91
C ILE A 102 -15.05 13.87 -5.86
N ILE A 103 -14.36 14.72 -6.60
CA ILE A 103 -14.90 15.59 -7.64
C ILE A 103 -14.54 14.98 -8.99
N LYS A 104 -15.55 14.69 -9.81
CA LYS A 104 -15.42 14.15 -11.16
C LYS A 104 -15.95 15.18 -12.14
N GLN A 105 -15.06 15.81 -12.90
CA GLN A 105 -15.42 16.77 -13.94
C GLN A 105 -15.44 16.09 -15.30
N TYR A 106 -16.42 16.39 -16.12
CA TYR A 106 -16.55 15.89 -17.48
C TYR A 106 -16.67 17.06 -18.44
N VAL A 107 -15.90 17.00 -19.51
CA VAL A 107 -15.98 17.95 -20.63
C VAL A 107 -16.33 17.13 -21.87
N PHE A 108 -17.52 17.34 -22.40
CA PHE A 108 -18.00 16.70 -23.63
C PHE A 108 -17.72 17.61 -24.80
N GLU A 109 -17.13 17.08 -25.87
CA GLU A 109 -16.84 17.79 -27.12
C GLU A 109 -17.41 17.01 -28.30
N ASN A 110 -18.31 17.63 -29.05
CA ASN A 110 -18.88 17.03 -30.25
C ASN A 110 -17.95 17.21 -31.45
N GLY A 111 -17.23 16.13 -31.82
CA GLY A 111 -16.42 16.07 -33.03
C GLY A 111 -17.17 15.57 -34.28
N ASN A 112 -18.48 15.34 -34.19
CA ASN A 112 -19.32 14.93 -35.30
C ASN A 112 -19.78 16.12 -36.13
N SER A 113 -20.38 15.86 -37.31
CA SER A 113 -21.01 16.87 -38.17
C SER A 113 -22.50 17.09 -37.88
N ILE A 114 -23.08 16.32 -36.95
CA ILE A 114 -24.48 16.42 -36.53
C ILE A 114 -24.58 16.82 -35.05
N ASP A 115 -25.70 17.30 -34.65
CA ASP A 115 -26.03 17.56 -33.25
C ASP A 115 -26.09 16.24 -32.46
N LEU A 116 -25.50 16.24 -31.26
CA LEU A 116 -25.56 15.10 -30.32
C LEU A 116 -26.35 15.53 -29.09
N ASN A 117 -27.49 14.87 -28.85
CA ASN A 117 -28.23 15.01 -27.61
C ASN A 117 -27.74 13.99 -26.59
N ILE A 118 -27.24 14.45 -25.45
CA ILE A 118 -26.52 13.61 -24.48
C ILE A 118 -27.26 13.61 -23.15
N ASN A 119 -27.58 12.41 -22.68
CA ASN A 119 -27.87 12.14 -21.27
C ASN A 119 -26.68 11.42 -20.62
N PHE A 120 -26.16 11.97 -19.53
CA PHE A 120 -25.13 11.37 -18.74
C PHE A 120 -25.73 10.45 -17.68
N LEU A 121 -25.17 9.28 -17.51
CA LEU A 121 -25.70 8.21 -16.67
C LEU A 121 -24.66 7.78 -15.63
N VAL A 122 -25.12 7.55 -14.42
CA VAL A 122 -24.34 6.97 -13.32
C VAL A 122 -25.05 5.72 -12.83
N HIS A 123 -24.39 4.59 -12.88
CA HIS A 123 -24.84 3.31 -12.33
C HIS A 123 -23.93 2.94 -11.17
N SER A 124 -24.47 2.84 -9.97
CA SER A 124 -23.71 2.60 -8.74
C SER A 124 -24.26 1.43 -7.97
N LYS A 125 -23.34 0.65 -7.42
CA LYS A 125 -23.63 -0.43 -6.49
C LYS A 125 -22.67 -0.33 -5.31
N LEU A 126 -23.23 -0.12 -4.14
CA LEU A 126 -22.50 -0.07 -2.87
C LEU A 126 -22.07 -1.50 -2.49
N ILE A 127 -20.85 -1.64 -1.95
CA ILE A 127 -20.42 -2.93 -1.38
C ILE A 127 -21.19 -3.19 -0.08
N TYR A 128 -21.52 -4.44 0.16
CA TYR A 128 -22.19 -4.87 1.39
C TYR A 128 -21.58 -6.18 1.89
N GLU A 129 -21.65 -6.39 3.18
CA GLU A 129 -21.28 -7.64 3.82
C GLU A 129 -22.43 -8.65 3.77
N GLU A 130 -22.12 -9.92 3.78
CA GLU A 130 -23.14 -10.98 3.88
C GLU A 130 -24.11 -10.70 5.05
N ASN A 131 -25.40 -10.82 4.78
CA ASN A 131 -26.53 -10.55 5.69
C ASN A 131 -26.88 -9.07 5.91
N ASN A 132 -26.21 -8.12 5.29
CA ASN A 132 -26.61 -6.73 5.31
C ASN A 132 -27.28 -6.33 3.99
N ALA A 133 -28.28 -5.51 4.07
CA ALA A 133 -28.98 -4.98 2.92
C ALA A 133 -28.51 -3.58 2.58
N VAL A 134 -28.53 -3.26 1.31
CA VAL A 134 -28.26 -1.91 0.79
C VAL A 134 -29.59 -1.19 0.55
N GLY A 135 -29.80 -0.09 1.25
CA GLY A 135 -30.87 0.86 0.96
C GLY A 135 -30.42 1.87 -0.10
N SER A 136 -31.36 2.33 -0.93
CA SER A 136 -31.16 3.43 -1.88
C SER A 136 -32.34 4.36 -1.86
N GLN A 137 -32.07 5.66 -1.98
CA GLN A 137 -33.12 6.70 -2.05
C GLN A 137 -32.64 7.89 -2.84
N ILE A 138 -33.58 8.62 -3.45
CA ILE A 138 -33.34 9.95 -3.98
C ILE A 138 -33.81 10.97 -2.95
N LYS A 139 -32.90 11.79 -2.45
CA LYS A 139 -33.22 12.84 -1.49
C LYS A 139 -32.35 14.07 -1.74
N ASN A 140 -32.93 15.26 -1.66
CA ASN A 140 -32.24 16.52 -1.93
C ASN A 140 -31.46 16.52 -3.26
N ASN A 141 -32.08 15.98 -4.32
CA ASN A 141 -31.45 15.86 -5.63
C ASN A 141 -30.08 15.12 -5.59
N ALA A 142 -30.00 14.07 -4.78
CA ALA A 142 -28.86 13.18 -4.66
C ALA A 142 -29.32 11.73 -4.60
N LEU A 143 -28.58 10.82 -5.22
CA LEU A 143 -28.67 9.39 -4.98
C LEU A 143 -27.90 9.09 -3.70
N ILE A 144 -28.56 8.52 -2.72
CA ILE A 144 -27.96 8.07 -1.46
C ILE A 144 -28.10 6.56 -1.39
N GLN A 145 -26.97 5.86 -1.34
CA GLN A 145 -26.91 4.43 -1.07
C GLN A 145 -26.31 4.22 0.33
N TYR A 146 -26.91 3.38 1.14
CA TYR A 146 -26.49 3.17 2.52
C TYR A 146 -26.58 1.71 2.95
N CYS A 147 -25.72 1.33 3.89
CA CYS A 147 -25.71 0.03 4.50
C CYS A 147 -25.17 0.17 5.94
N HIS A 148 -25.91 -0.32 6.95
CA HIS A 148 -25.53 -0.22 8.35
C HIS A 148 -25.16 1.24 8.74
N ASP A 149 -23.91 1.53 9.08
CA ASP A 149 -23.41 2.81 9.56
C ASP A 149 -22.69 3.65 8.50
N TYR A 150 -22.74 3.26 7.22
CA TYR A 150 -22.07 3.97 6.13
C TYR A 150 -22.98 4.28 4.95
N ALA A 151 -22.69 5.35 4.25
CA ALA A 151 -23.43 5.75 3.07
C ALA A 151 -22.54 6.40 2.01
N LEU A 152 -23.01 6.35 0.78
CA LEU A 152 -22.43 7.01 -0.39
C LEU A 152 -23.46 7.96 -0.99
N GLY A 153 -23.12 9.25 -1.01
CA GLY A 153 -23.90 10.28 -1.71
C GLY A 153 -23.31 10.55 -3.10
N ILE A 154 -24.16 10.48 -4.13
CA ILE A 154 -23.79 10.74 -5.53
C ILE A 154 -24.73 11.81 -6.07
N PHE A 155 -24.19 12.98 -6.48
CA PHE A 155 -24.99 14.10 -6.89
C PHE A 155 -24.23 15.08 -7.78
N SER A 156 -25.00 15.99 -8.40
CA SER A 156 -24.49 17.13 -9.16
C SER A 156 -25.14 18.44 -8.65
N LYS A 157 -24.65 19.57 -9.13
CA LYS A 157 -25.38 20.84 -9.05
C LYS A 157 -26.59 20.83 -9.96
N ASP A 158 -26.55 20.11 -11.06
CA ASP A 158 -27.63 19.92 -11.99
C ASP A 158 -28.72 19.03 -11.41
N LYS A 159 -29.95 19.20 -11.90
CA LYS A 159 -31.06 18.39 -11.46
C LYS A 159 -30.99 16.97 -12.03
N ILE A 160 -31.26 15.96 -11.20
CA ILE A 160 -31.51 14.61 -11.67
C ILE A 160 -32.64 14.64 -12.69
N TYR A 161 -32.40 14.11 -13.88
CA TYR A 161 -33.36 14.03 -14.97
C TYR A 161 -34.29 12.84 -14.82
N SER A 162 -33.73 11.64 -14.55
CA SER A 162 -34.45 10.45 -14.21
C SER A 162 -33.63 9.55 -13.27
N HIS A 163 -34.30 8.62 -12.60
CA HIS A 163 -33.64 7.69 -11.67
C HIS A 163 -34.29 6.30 -11.72
N GLN A 164 -33.54 5.30 -11.32
CA GLN A 164 -34.07 3.97 -11.07
C GLN A 164 -33.37 3.35 -9.87
N LEU A 165 -34.17 2.92 -8.91
CA LEU A 165 -33.71 2.24 -7.71
C LEU A 165 -34.02 0.75 -7.89
N ASN A 166 -32.96 -0.10 -7.80
CA ASN A 166 -32.99 -1.55 -8.04
C ASN A 166 -33.22 -1.99 -9.50
N ASP A 167 -32.68 -3.15 -9.83
CA ASP A 167 -32.83 -3.84 -11.14
C ASP A 167 -32.32 -3.01 -12.34
N VAL A 168 -31.32 -2.18 -12.09
CA VAL A 168 -30.76 -1.28 -13.10
C VAL A 168 -30.02 -2.05 -14.18
N ALA A 169 -29.26 -3.10 -13.82
CA ALA A 169 -28.43 -3.85 -14.74
C ALA A 169 -29.20 -4.44 -15.93
N ASN A 170 -30.48 -4.81 -15.74
CA ASN A 170 -31.34 -5.35 -16.79
C ASN A 170 -31.89 -4.29 -17.76
N ASN A 171 -32.03 -3.06 -17.31
CA ASN A 171 -32.68 -1.98 -18.09
C ASN A 171 -31.69 -1.02 -18.74
N ILE A 172 -30.58 -0.76 -18.08
CA ILE A 172 -29.64 0.31 -18.44
C ILE A 172 -28.99 0.12 -19.82
N GLN A 173 -28.87 -1.12 -20.29
CA GLN A 173 -28.28 -1.42 -21.61
C GLN A 173 -29.10 -0.80 -22.77
N SER A 174 -30.41 -0.67 -22.61
CA SER A 174 -31.26 0.02 -23.59
C SER A 174 -31.16 1.54 -23.50
N GLY A 175 -30.41 2.08 -22.54
CA GLY A 175 -30.32 3.51 -22.25
C GLY A 175 -31.59 4.08 -21.62
N VAL A 176 -32.51 3.23 -21.16
CA VAL A 176 -33.75 3.62 -20.50
C VAL A 176 -33.57 3.50 -19.00
N ILE A 177 -33.86 4.59 -18.28
CA ILE A 177 -34.05 4.60 -16.83
C ILE A 177 -35.54 4.80 -16.59
N GLN A 178 -36.15 3.91 -15.81
CA GLN A 178 -37.61 3.78 -15.74
C GLN A 178 -38.28 4.83 -14.83
N ASP A 179 -37.53 5.76 -14.25
CA ASP A 179 -38.03 6.74 -13.26
C ASP A 179 -38.81 6.05 -12.12
N LYS A 180 -38.15 5.04 -11.53
CA LYS A 180 -38.77 4.09 -10.62
C LYS A 180 -38.17 4.22 -9.23
N ASP A 181 -39.03 4.47 -8.25
CA ASP A 181 -38.75 4.25 -6.84
C ASP A 181 -38.91 2.78 -6.45
N TYR A 182 -38.19 2.38 -5.44
CA TYR A 182 -38.24 1.03 -4.89
C TYR A 182 -38.19 1.07 -3.35
N ILE A 183 -39.12 0.40 -2.73
CA ILE A 183 -39.14 0.22 -1.29
C ILE A 183 -38.70 -1.21 -0.99
N GLY A 184 -37.52 -1.36 -0.39
CA GLY A 184 -36.90 -2.65 -0.06
C GLY A 184 -35.39 -2.54 -0.11
N MET A 185 -34.74 -3.70 -0.21
CA MET A 185 -33.29 -3.78 -0.23
C MET A 185 -32.75 -3.71 -1.66
N SER A 186 -32.28 -2.54 -2.06
CA SER A 186 -31.73 -2.31 -3.40
C SER A 186 -30.24 -2.64 -3.45
N ALA A 187 -29.84 -3.46 -4.44
CA ALA A 187 -28.43 -3.79 -4.65
C ALA A 187 -27.72 -2.80 -5.60
N ASP A 188 -28.47 -2.20 -6.56
CA ASP A 188 -27.94 -1.25 -7.52
C ASP A 188 -28.89 -0.10 -7.77
N SER A 189 -28.38 1.03 -8.26
CA SER A 189 -29.19 2.22 -8.55
C SER A 189 -28.56 3.04 -9.66
N ALA A 190 -29.37 3.78 -10.40
CA ALA A 190 -28.90 4.69 -11.41
C ALA A 190 -29.58 6.05 -11.32
N VAL A 191 -28.86 7.08 -11.75
CA VAL A 191 -29.39 8.43 -12.00
C VAL A 191 -28.88 8.92 -13.35
N SER A 192 -29.70 9.75 -14.00
CA SER A 192 -29.29 10.43 -15.23
C SER A 192 -29.37 11.93 -15.09
N TYR A 193 -28.58 12.61 -15.92
CA TYR A 193 -28.52 14.06 -16.03
C TYR A 193 -28.60 14.47 -17.50
N ASN A 194 -29.44 15.42 -17.82
CA ASN A 194 -29.59 15.89 -19.18
C ASN A 194 -28.51 16.94 -19.49
N ILE A 195 -27.48 16.55 -20.26
CA ILE A 195 -26.46 17.48 -20.76
C ILE A 195 -27.02 18.32 -21.90
N GLY A 196 -28.06 17.82 -22.57
CA GLY A 196 -28.70 18.45 -23.71
C GLY A 196 -27.91 18.34 -25.00
N THR A 197 -28.35 19.09 -26.01
CA THR A 197 -27.79 19.05 -27.37
C THR A 197 -26.44 19.78 -27.42
N ILE A 198 -25.43 19.12 -27.97
CA ILE A 198 -24.10 19.67 -28.27
C ILE A 198 -23.94 19.75 -29.78
N LYS A 199 -23.79 20.98 -30.30
CA LYS A 199 -23.59 21.20 -31.73
C LYS A 199 -22.18 20.78 -32.20
N PRO A 200 -21.97 20.57 -33.50
CA PRO A 200 -20.65 20.29 -34.04
C PRO A 200 -19.59 21.32 -33.55
N GLY A 201 -18.50 20.81 -32.95
CA GLY A 201 -17.42 21.61 -32.38
C GLY A 201 -17.71 22.28 -31.02
N GLU A 202 -18.93 22.17 -30.50
CA GLU A 202 -19.29 22.72 -29.20
C GLU A 202 -18.79 21.84 -28.06
N LYS A 203 -18.59 22.48 -26.87
CA LYS A 203 -18.22 21.80 -25.62
C LYS A 203 -19.24 22.10 -24.54
N LYS A 204 -19.51 21.07 -23.69
CA LYS A 204 -20.28 21.24 -22.46
C LYS A 204 -19.58 20.60 -21.29
N GLU A 205 -19.75 21.18 -20.11
CA GLU A 205 -19.16 20.70 -18.86
C GLU A 205 -20.23 20.13 -17.94
N PHE A 206 -19.86 19.13 -17.16
CA PHE A 206 -20.69 18.53 -16.12
C PHE A 206 -19.82 18.14 -14.92
N VAL A 207 -20.36 18.22 -13.71
CA VAL A 207 -19.63 17.87 -12.49
C VAL A 207 -20.45 16.91 -11.64
N LEU A 208 -19.82 15.81 -11.26
CA LEU A 208 -20.38 14.83 -10.33
C LEU A 208 -19.56 14.83 -9.03
N PHE A 209 -20.24 14.77 -7.90
CA PHE A 209 -19.66 14.63 -6.57
C PHE A 209 -19.95 13.24 -6.01
N VAL A 210 -18.94 12.61 -5.42
CA VAL A 210 -19.05 11.31 -4.74
C VAL A 210 -18.56 11.49 -3.30
N VAL A 211 -19.45 11.31 -2.35
CA VAL A 211 -19.25 11.64 -0.93
C VAL A 211 -19.43 10.40 -0.07
N PRO A 212 -18.37 9.81 0.46
CA PRO A 212 -18.45 8.73 1.44
C PRO A 212 -18.72 9.30 2.83
N VAL A 213 -19.49 8.57 3.62
CA VAL A 213 -19.77 8.89 5.04
C VAL A 213 -19.80 7.59 5.83
N GLN A 214 -19.23 7.60 7.03
CA GLN A 214 -19.26 6.50 7.99
C GLN A 214 -19.66 6.99 9.38
N GLY A 215 -20.17 6.08 10.22
CA GLY A 215 -20.60 6.40 11.57
C GLY A 215 -21.98 7.06 11.61
N ILE A 216 -22.84 6.79 10.62
CA ILE A 216 -24.21 7.33 10.56
C ILE A 216 -25.11 6.49 11.49
N SER A 217 -25.73 7.11 12.48
CA SER A 217 -26.81 6.52 13.26
C SER A 217 -28.17 6.89 12.67
N GLU A 218 -29.23 6.18 13.05
CA GLU A 218 -30.60 6.44 12.55
C GLU A 218 -31.07 7.89 12.70
N GLY A 219 -30.49 8.67 13.61
CA GLY A 219 -30.78 10.10 13.79
C GLY A 219 -29.95 11.06 12.94
N GLU A 220 -28.91 10.60 12.26
CA GLU A 220 -27.87 11.46 11.63
C GLU A 220 -27.98 11.57 10.10
N ASN A 221 -29.08 11.12 9.48
CA ASN A 221 -29.37 11.36 8.06
C ASN A 221 -29.28 12.85 7.70
N GLN A 222 -29.53 13.73 8.64
CA GLN A 222 -29.44 15.16 8.43
C GLN A 222 -27.99 15.61 8.23
N ALA A 223 -27.03 15.05 8.97
CA ALA A 223 -25.60 15.37 8.81
C ALA A 223 -25.08 15.04 7.41
N LEU A 224 -25.51 13.91 6.83
CA LEU A 224 -25.18 13.59 5.43
C LEU A 224 -25.80 14.60 4.46
N LEU A 225 -27.04 14.97 4.66
CA LEU A 225 -27.74 15.96 3.81
C LEU A 225 -27.09 17.34 3.91
N ASP A 226 -26.71 17.76 5.11
CA ASP A 226 -26.00 19.02 5.33
C ASP A 226 -24.60 19.01 4.64
N LYS A 227 -23.90 17.88 4.72
CA LYS A 227 -22.62 17.69 4.00
C LYS A 227 -22.82 17.76 2.48
N ILE A 228 -23.86 17.16 1.93
CA ILE A 228 -24.21 17.23 0.52
C ILE A 228 -24.46 18.70 0.11
N GLU A 229 -25.27 19.45 0.88
CA GLU A 229 -25.56 20.85 0.60
C GLU A 229 -24.34 21.77 0.72
N GLU A 230 -23.43 21.48 1.66
CA GLU A 230 -22.15 22.19 1.78
C GLU A 230 -21.28 21.95 0.54
N ILE A 231 -21.13 20.68 0.11
CA ILE A 231 -20.31 20.30 -1.04
C ILE A 231 -20.88 20.84 -2.34
N ARG A 232 -22.21 20.88 -2.49
CA ARG A 232 -22.88 21.45 -3.66
C ARG A 232 -22.53 22.92 -3.90
N LYS A 233 -22.19 23.67 -2.83
CA LYS A 233 -21.80 25.09 -2.90
C LYS A 233 -20.33 25.30 -3.29
N LEU A 234 -19.51 24.25 -3.38
CA LEU A 234 -18.09 24.39 -3.68
C LEU A 234 -17.85 25.03 -5.05
N ASP A 235 -16.88 25.92 -5.10
CA ASP A 235 -16.31 26.38 -6.37
C ASP A 235 -15.33 25.31 -6.90
N VAL A 236 -15.80 24.55 -7.86
CA VAL A 236 -15.06 23.41 -8.44
C VAL A 236 -13.73 23.84 -9.06
N LYS A 237 -13.69 25.02 -9.68
CA LYS A 237 -12.44 25.57 -10.26
C LYS A 237 -11.42 25.92 -9.17
N ALA A 238 -11.89 26.55 -8.09
CA ALA A 238 -11.03 26.84 -6.93
C ALA A 238 -10.55 25.56 -6.25
N GLU A 239 -11.41 24.54 -6.10
CA GLU A 239 -11.04 23.25 -5.52
C GLU A 239 -9.94 22.53 -6.34
N LYS A 240 -10.06 22.49 -7.68
CA LYS A 240 -9.01 21.94 -8.55
C LYS A 240 -7.69 22.69 -8.40
N GLN A 241 -7.73 24.02 -8.35
CA GLN A 241 -6.53 24.85 -8.16
C GLN A 241 -5.88 24.61 -6.77
N ASN A 242 -6.71 24.45 -5.73
CA ASN A 242 -6.23 24.14 -4.39
C ASN A 242 -5.55 22.77 -4.35
N ALA A 243 -6.18 21.75 -4.92
CA ALA A 243 -5.60 20.41 -5.03
C ALA A 243 -4.26 20.44 -5.81
N SER A 244 -4.23 21.13 -6.96
CA SER A 244 -2.99 21.24 -7.75
C SER A 244 -1.87 21.94 -6.98
N ARG A 245 -2.15 23.06 -6.31
CA ARG A 245 -1.14 23.78 -5.50
C ARG A 245 -0.64 22.96 -4.32
N TYR A 246 -1.52 22.25 -3.64
CA TYR A 246 -1.16 21.39 -2.53
C TYR A 246 -0.18 20.30 -2.96
N TRP A 247 -0.54 19.51 -3.98
CA TRP A 247 0.28 18.38 -4.42
C TRP A 247 1.61 18.82 -5.03
N LYS A 248 1.63 19.88 -5.83
CA LYS A 248 2.88 20.44 -6.38
C LYS A 248 3.83 20.92 -5.29
N LYS A 249 3.29 21.59 -4.25
CA LYS A 249 4.08 21.98 -3.09
C LYS A 249 4.58 20.74 -2.35
N PHE A 250 3.73 19.74 -2.15
CA PHE A 250 4.09 18.50 -1.47
C PHE A 250 5.24 17.78 -2.18
N VAL A 251 5.17 17.61 -3.49
CA VAL A 251 6.27 17.04 -4.28
C VAL A 251 7.53 17.87 -4.13
N LYS A 252 7.45 19.19 -4.27
CA LYS A 252 8.60 20.09 -4.14
C LYS A 252 9.29 19.97 -2.77
N ASP A 253 8.51 19.88 -1.71
CA ASP A 253 9.04 19.82 -0.32
C ASP A 253 9.76 18.48 -0.05
N HIS A 254 9.35 17.38 -0.73
CA HIS A 254 9.83 16.02 -0.48
C HIS A 254 10.69 15.43 -1.63
N TYR A 255 10.89 16.13 -2.73
CA TYR A 255 11.76 15.68 -3.81
C TYR A 255 13.23 15.88 -3.43
N LYS A 256 13.94 14.76 -3.17
CA LYS A 256 15.35 14.74 -2.72
C LYS A 256 16.20 13.74 -3.51
N LEU A 257 15.91 13.59 -4.80
CA LEU A 257 16.70 12.71 -5.65
C LEU A 257 18.12 13.28 -5.85
N ASP A 258 19.13 12.48 -5.47
CA ASP A 258 20.55 12.82 -5.62
C ASP A 258 20.90 13.05 -7.10
N GLU A 259 21.70 14.09 -7.38
CA GLU A 259 22.15 14.47 -8.74
C GLU A 259 22.89 13.35 -9.46
N LYS A 260 23.61 12.46 -8.75
CA LYS A 260 24.30 11.31 -9.34
C LYS A 260 23.36 10.34 -10.09
N TYR A 261 22.06 10.34 -9.74
CA TYR A 261 21.04 9.55 -10.43
C TYR A 261 20.33 10.32 -11.55
N GLN A 262 20.53 11.64 -11.63
CA GLN A 262 19.96 12.50 -12.66
C GLN A 262 20.79 12.45 -13.96
N VAL A 263 21.24 11.27 -14.35
CA VAL A 263 22.12 11.06 -15.52
C VAL A 263 21.34 10.41 -16.65
N THR A 264 21.49 10.97 -17.85
CA THR A 264 20.91 10.37 -19.06
C THR A 264 21.52 8.99 -19.34
N ASN A 265 20.69 8.03 -19.73
CA ASN A 265 21.13 6.71 -20.15
C ASN A 265 21.16 6.65 -21.69
N LYS A 266 22.35 6.50 -22.29
CA LYS A 266 22.51 6.45 -23.75
C LYS A 266 21.79 5.24 -24.39
N ASN A 267 21.66 4.16 -23.64
CA ASN A 267 21.06 2.90 -24.11
C ASN A 267 19.54 2.83 -23.86
N TYR A 268 19.00 3.77 -23.10
CA TYR A 268 17.57 3.82 -22.79
C TYR A 268 17.05 5.26 -22.87
N LYS A 269 16.52 5.61 -24.06
CA LYS A 269 15.87 6.91 -24.26
C LYS A 269 14.64 7.03 -23.33
N GLY A 270 14.54 8.14 -22.60
CA GLY A 270 13.45 8.37 -21.63
C GLY A 270 13.71 7.77 -20.25
N TYR A 271 14.89 7.18 -19.98
CA TYR A 271 15.24 6.61 -18.68
C TYR A 271 15.03 7.61 -17.51
N LEU A 272 15.63 8.80 -17.66
CA LEU A 272 15.56 9.83 -16.63
C LEU A 272 14.13 10.32 -16.38
N GLU A 273 13.34 10.46 -17.45
CA GLU A 273 11.93 10.84 -17.35
C GLU A 273 11.13 9.81 -16.56
N LYS A 274 11.27 8.51 -16.89
CA LYS A 274 10.59 7.44 -16.16
C LYS A 274 11.07 7.31 -14.72
N LEU A 275 12.37 7.43 -14.46
CA LEU A 275 12.94 7.40 -13.12
C LEU A 275 12.34 8.52 -12.26
N ASN A 276 12.32 9.75 -12.78
CA ASN A 276 11.70 10.89 -12.11
C ASN A 276 10.19 10.69 -11.89
N LYS A 277 9.49 10.12 -12.87
CA LYS A 277 8.08 9.80 -12.77
C LYS A 277 7.80 8.83 -11.63
N ILE A 278 8.56 7.74 -11.50
CA ILE A 278 8.44 6.79 -10.39
C ILE A 278 8.74 7.47 -9.07
N TYR A 279 9.82 8.25 -8.98
CA TYR A 279 10.23 8.93 -7.75
C TYR A 279 9.14 9.88 -7.24
N LYS A 280 8.63 10.76 -8.11
CA LYS A 280 7.55 11.68 -7.81
C LYS A 280 6.24 10.96 -7.49
N ARG A 281 5.92 9.89 -8.23
CA ARG A 281 4.74 9.06 -7.96
C ARG A 281 4.83 8.34 -6.61
N SER A 282 6.02 7.91 -6.20
CA SER A 282 6.24 7.33 -4.86
C SER A 282 5.94 8.36 -3.76
N ILE A 283 6.45 9.60 -3.90
CA ILE A 283 6.14 10.71 -2.97
C ILE A 283 4.61 10.93 -2.87
N LEU A 284 3.90 10.92 -4.01
CA LEU A 284 2.46 11.18 -4.08
C LEU A 284 1.60 9.98 -3.60
N LEU A 285 2.15 8.77 -3.65
CA LEU A 285 1.44 7.55 -3.24
C LEU A 285 1.49 7.36 -1.72
N PHE A 286 2.64 7.54 -1.08
CA PHE A 286 2.81 7.24 0.34
C PHE A 286 1.75 7.86 1.25
N PRO A 287 1.42 9.17 1.15
CA PRO A 287 0.39 9.75 2.01
C PRO A 287 -1.01 9.20 1.77
N LEU A 288 -1.27 8.58 0.62
CA LEU A 288 -2.55 7.92 0.32
C LEU A 288 -2.65 6.52 0.96
N LEU A 289 -1.51 5.88 1.26
CA LEU A 289 -1.46 4.57 1.92
C LEU A 289 -1.43 4.68 3.45
N MET A 290 -1.36 5.90 4.00
CA MET A 290 -1.24 6.13 5.44
C MET A 290 -2.56 6.60 6.05
N ASP A 291 -2.89 6.06 7.20
CA ASP A 291 -3.97 6.56 8.02
C ASP A 291 -3.58 7.88 8.72
N GLU A 292 -4.40 8.92 8.57
CA GLU A 292 -4.10 10.25 9.12
C GLU A 292 -4.13 10.28 10.66
N VAL A 293 -4.92 9.41 11.30
CA VAL A 293 -5.09 9.40 12.75
C VAL A 293 -4.00 8.58 13.42
N THR A 294 -3.78 7.37 12.97
CA THR A 294 -2.89 6.42 13.62
C THR A 294 -1.48 6.41 13.04
N GLY A 295 -1.34 6.74 11.77
CA GLY A 295 -0.09 6.55 11.03
C GLY A 295 0.11 5.11 10.51
N GLY A 296 -0.86 4.21 10.67
CA GLY A 296 -0.81 2.87 10.07
C GLY A 296 -0.71 2.94 8.55
N ILE A 297 0.06 2.06 7.93
CA ILE A 297 0.37 2.11 6.50
C ILE A 297 -0.05 0.80 5.84
N VAL A 298 -0.97 0.87 4.86
CA VAL A 298 -1.34 -0.32 4.10
C VAL A 298 -0.25 -0.71 3.09
N ALA A 299 -0.09 -2.01 2.87
CA ALA A 299 0.85 -2.49 1.85
C ALA A 299 0.43 -2.04 0.44
N SER A 300 -0.87 -2.09 0.13
CA SER A 300 -1.47 -1.59 -1.10
C SER A 300 -2.99 -1.44 -0.94
N ALA A 301 -3.64 -0.73 -1.87
CA ALA A 301 -5.10 -0.59 -1.90
C ALA A 301 -5.85 -1.81 -2.49
N GLU A 302 -5.20 -2.95 -2.65
CA GLU A 302 -5.83 -4.18 -3.15
C GLU A 302 -6.66 -4.85 -2.04
N ALA A 303 -7.97 -5.05 -2.28
CA ALA A 303 -8.88 -5.65 -1.31
C ALA A 303 -9.25 -7.10 -1.62
N ASP A 304 -9.09 -7.56 -2.88
CA ASP A 304 -9.51 -8.90 -3.35
C ASP A 304 -10.92 -9.27 -2.85
N GLU A 305 -11.90 -8.44 -3.21
CA GLU A 305 -13.29 -8.58 -2.74
C GLU A 305 -13.87 -9.96 -3.02
N GLY A 306 -13.42 -10.59 -4.10
CA GLY A 306 -13.83 -11.96 -4.49
C GLY A 306 -13.16 -13.07 -3.68
N LYS A 307 -12.16 -12.78 -2.86
CA LYS A 307 -11.35 -13.74 -2.08
C LYS A 307 -10.76 -14.87 -2.93
N THR A 308 -10.42 -14.59 -4.20
CA THR A 308 -10.06 -15.61 -5.18
C THR A 308 -8.62 -15.50 -5.67
N GLN A 309 -7.90 -14.43 -5.31
CA GLN A 309 -6.62 -14.09 -5.93
C GLN A 309 -5.43 -14.15 -4.98
N CYS A 310 -5.33 -13.22 -4.06
CA CYS A 310 -4.16 -13.05 -3.20
C CYS A 310 -4.52 -12.84 -1.74
N GLY A 311 -5.82 -12.80 -1.44
CA GLY A 311 -6.26 -12.21 -0.20
C GLY A 311 -6.06 -10.68 -0.24
N ARG A 312 -6.26 -10.02 0.89
CA ARG A 312 -6.28 -8.56 1.00
C ARG A 312 -4.89 -8.01 1.27
N TYR A 313 -4.43 -7.01 0.50
CA TYR A 313 -3.22 -6.22 0.72
C TYR A 313 -3.50 -4.89 1.44
N ALA A 314 -4.77 -4.49 1.53
CA ALA A 314 -5.18 -3.34 2.31
C ALA A 314 -5.15 -3.66 3.82
N TYR A 315 -3.95 -3.97 4.32
CA TYR A 315 -3.58 -4.17 5.71
C TYR A 315 -2.20 -3.57 5.97
N CYS A 316 -1.89 -3.30 7.22
CA CYS A 316 -0.57 -2.86 7.68
C CYS A 316 0.23 -4.07 8.20
N TRP A 317 1.31 -4.42 7.52
CA TRP A 317 2.37 -5.28 8.05
C TRP A 317 3.44 -4.37 8.65
N PRO A 318 3.79 -4.52 9.93
CA PRO A 318 4.84 -3.69 10.56
C PRO A 318 6.17 -3.72 9.81
N ARG A 319 6.61 -4.86 9.29
CA ARG A 319 7.81 -4.98 8.45
C ARG A 319 7.77 -4.10 7.22
N ASP A 320 6.71 -4.22 6.40
CA ASP A 320 6.50 -3.41 5.19
C ASP A 320 6.49 -1.92 5.53
N ALA A 321 5.75 -1.57 6.59
CA ALA A 321 5.65 -0.20 7.08
C ALA A 321 7.01 0.36 7.52
N VAL A 322 7.90 -0.43 8.12
CA VAL A 322 9.26 0.00 8.50
C VAL A 322 10.12 0.32 7.27
N PHE A 323 10.04 -0.48 6.19
CA PHE A 323 10.70 -0.11 4.93
C PHE A 323 10.14 1.18 4.34
N ILE A 324 8.81 1.35 4.38
CA ILE A 324 8.16 2.59 3.92
C ILE A 324 8.60 3.76 4.80
N CYS A 325 8.62 3.62 6.12
CA CYS A 325 9.10 4.65 7.06
C CYS A 325 10.55 5.05 6.77
N SER A 326 11.43 4.10 6.46
CA SER A 326 12.82 4.40 6.06
C SER A 326 12.88 5.24 4.78
N ALA A 327 12.00 4.97 3.82
CA ALA A 327 11.90 5.78 2.61
C ALA A 327 11.29 7.16 2.89
N LEU A 328 10.30 7.26 3.78
CA LEU A 328 9.69 8.52 4.22
C LEU A 328 10.71 9.41 4.93
N ASP A 329 11.52 8.86 5.83
CA ASP A 329 12.62 9.58 6.48
C ASP A 329 13.59 10.16 5.46
N LYS A 330 13.95 9.39 4.45
CA LYS A 330 14.84 9.80 3.39
C LYS A 330 14.33 10.99 2.58
N ILE A 331 13.01 11.04 2.33
CA ILE A 331 12.38 12.17 1.63
C ILE A 331 11.92 13.29 2.58
N GLY A 332 12.17 13.15 3.89
CA GLY A 332 11.91 14.18 4.91
C GLY A 332 10.48 14.22 5.45
N MET A 333 9.74 13.11 5.35
CA MET A 333 8.41 12.94 5.95
C MET A 333 8.50 12.36 7.37
N THR A 334 9.37 12.96 8.20
CA THR A 334 9.72 12.45 9.55
C THR A 334 8.55 12.46 10.53
N LYS A 335 7.60 13.39 10.39
CA LYS A 335 6.42 13.49 11.27
C LYS A 335 5.46 12.32 11.07
N GLU A 336 5.30 11.87 9.84
CA GLU A 336 4.51 10.71 9.47
C GLU A 336 5.12 9.43 10.06
N VAL A 337 6.45 9.32 9.99
CA VAL A 337 7.20 8.22 10.61
C VAL A 337 7.06 8.22 12.13
N GLU A 338 7.20 9.38 12.78
CA GLU A 338 6.95 9.50 14.23
C GLU A 338 5.54 9.03 14.61
N LYS A 339 4.52 9.41 13.82
CA LYS A 339 3.12 9.03 14.07
C LYS A 339 2.98 7.52 14.03
N PHE A 340 3.54 6.84 13.00
CA PHE A 340 3.55 5.39 12.90
C PHE A 340 4.11 4.73 14.17
N TYR A 341 5.29 5.10 14.63
CA TYR A 341 5.90 4.47 15.81
C TYR A 341 5.21 4.86 17.11
N LYS A 342 4.91 6.16 17.32
CA LYS A 342 4.39 6.69 18.61
C LYS A 342 2.90 6.41 18.80
N VAL A 343 2.13 6.25 17.74
CA VAL A 343 0.68 6.01 17.83
C VAL A 343 0.35 4.58 17.39
N PHE A 344 0.59 4.23 16.13
CA PHE A 344 0.19 2.92 15.60
C PHE A 344 0.92 1.78 16.32
N CYS A 345 2.24 1.73 16.30
CA CYS A 345 3.00 0.65 16.95
C CYS A 345 2.73 0.56 18.45
N LYS A 346 2.58 1.70 19.14
CA LYS A 346 2.27 1.70 20.56
C LYS A 346 0.89 1.09 20.87
N ASN A 347 -0.10 1.37 20.04
CA ASN A 347 -1.47 0.91 20.25
C ASN A 347 -1.69 -0.55 19.84
N THR A 348 -0.85 -1.07 18.94
CA THR A 348 -0.95 -2.42 18.38
C THR A 348 -0.04 -3.44 19.05
N GLN A 349 0.88 -2.99 19.93
CA GLN A 349 1.78 -3.91 20.64
C GLN A 349 1.02 -4.84 21.60
N SER A 350 1.20 -6.13 21.43
CA SER A 350 0.62 -7.17 22.28
C SER A 350 1.17 -7.10 23.72
N LYS A 351 0.45 -7.72 24.69
CA LYS A 351 0.86 -7.73 26.09
C LYS A 351 2.20 -8.38 26.35
N ASN A 352 2.58 -9.39 25.55
CA ASN A 352 3.88 -10.07 25.64
C ASN A 352 5.05 -9.29 24.99
N GLY A 353 4.78 -8.21 24.25
CA GLY A 353 5.77 -7.34 23.62
C GLY A 353 5.92 -7.48 22.11
N MET A 354 5.29 -8.50 21.50
CA MET A 354 5.34 -8.71 20.06
C MET A 354 4.36 -7.80 19.30
N TRP A 355 4.55 -7.73 18.00
CA TRP A 355 3.53 -7.34 17.02
C TRP A 355 3.11 -8.55 16.23
N GLU A 356 1.80 -8.67 16.02
CA GLU A 356 1.23 -9.69 15.15
C GLU A 356 1.57 -9.44 13.68
N GLN A 357 1.33 -10.42 12.83
CA GLN A 357 1.65 -10.39 11.41
C GLN A 357 1.10 -9.14 10.71
N ARG A 358 -0.15 -8.76 10.97
CA ARG A 358 -0.80 -7.64 10.29
C ARG A 358 -2.00 -7.07 11.03
N PHE A 359 -2.32 -5.83 10.70
CA PHE A 359 -3.36 -5.04 11.33
C PHE A 359 -4.18 -4.27 10.30
N TYR A 360 -5.39 -3.87 10.69
CA TYR A 360 -6.04 -2.71 10.08
C TYR A 360 -5.32 -1.44 10.48
N THR A 361 -5.42 -0.38 9.66
CA THR A 361 -4.73 0.88 9.95
C THR A 361 -5.29 1.62 11.16
N ASP A 362 -6.52 1.31 11.59
CA ASP A 362 -7.10 1.80 12.85
C ASP A 362 -6.51 1.10 14.10
N GLY A 363 -5.61 0.15 13.91
CA GLY A 363 -4.93 -0.61 14.97
C GLY A 363 -5.63 -1.89 15.39
N LYS A 364 -6.78 -2.24 14.82
CA LYS A 364 -7.41 -3.54 15.06
C LYS A 364 -6.61 -4.66 14.43
N LEU A 365 -6.63 -5.83 15.06
CA LEU A 365 -6.00 -7.04 14.53
C LEU A 365 -6.68 -7.47 13.22
N ALA A 366 -5.90 -7.66 12.17
CA ALA A 366 -6.37 -8.27 10.93
C ALA A 366 -6.26 -9.80 11.04
N PRO A 367 -6.95 -10.58 10.17
CA PRO A 367 -6.83 -12.03 10.16
C PRO A 367 -5.37 -12.47 9.95
N CYS A 368 -4.81 -13.19 10.91
CA CYS A 368 -3.45 -13.75 10.90
C CYS A 368 -3.53 -15.28 10.95
N TRP A 369 -2.55 -15.99 10.37
CA TRP A 369 -2.49 -17.45 10.40
C TRP A 369 -1.23 -18.02 11.03
N GLY A 370 -0.31 -17.17 11.48
CA GLY A 370 0.92 -17.61 12.13
C GLY A 370 1.77 -16.42 12.55
N TYR A 371 2.88 -16.75 13.21
CA TYR A 371 3.81 -15.73 13.68
C TYR A 371 4.79 -15.35 12.59
N GLN A 372 5.11 -14.04 12.52
CA GLN A 372 6.26 -13.51 11.79
C GLN A 372 7.10 -12.69 12.77
N ILE A 373 8.16 -13.28 13.26
CA ILE A 373 9.00 -12.68 14.32
C ILE A 373 9.74 -11.44 13.84
N ASP A 374 10.04 -11.36 12.57
CA ASP A 374 10.66 -10.21 11.93
C ASP A 374 9.79 -8.95 11.98
N GLU A 375 8.45 -9.06 12.11
CA GLU A 375 7.56 -7.92 12.34
C GLU A 375 7.96 -7.17 13.63
N THR A 376 8.19 -7.93 14.71
CA THR A 376 8.61 -7.36 16.00
C THR A 376 10.04 -6.80 15.95
N ALA A 377 10.95 -7.52 15.35
CA ALA A 377 12.35 -7.09 15.23
C ALA A 377 12.48 -5.83 14.38
N SER A 378 11.74 -5.76 13.27
CA SER A 378 11.77 -4.61 12.36
C SER A 378 11.34 -3.31 13.03
N VAL A 379 10.34 -3.35 13.93
CA VAL A 379 9.89 -2.13 14.65
C VAL A 379 11.01 -1.56 15.54
N ILE A 380 11.70 -2.39 16.32
CA ILE A 380 12.82 -1.92 17.15
C ILE A 380 13.93 -1.33 16.26
N TYR A 381 14.30 -2.05 15.21
CA TYR A 381 15.28 -1.61 14.24
C TYR A 381 14.89 -0.25 13.63
N GLY A 382 13.66 -0.13 13.13
CA GLY A 382 13.16 1.07 12.46
C GLY A 382 13.08 2.30 13.39
N ILE A 383 12.75 2.12 14.67
CA ILE A 383 12.78 3.20 15.66
C ILE A 383 14.19 3.79 15.79
N TYR A 384 15.22 2.96 15.83
CA TYR A 384 16.58 3.47 15.91
C TYR A 384 17.04 4.08 14.58
N GLU A 385 16.64 3.53 13.42
CA GLU A 385 16.92 4.13 12.11
C GLU A 385 16.31 5.53 11.99
N HIS A 386 15.06 5.70 12.41
CA HIS A 386 14.42 7.02 12.48
C HIS A 386 15.19 8.01 13.37
N TYR A 387 15.62 7.54 14.55
CA TYR A 387 16.46 8.37 15.43
C TYR A 387 17.78 8.77 14.76
N LYS A 388 18.40 7.90 13.99
CA LYS A 388 19.64 8.25 13.26
C LYS A 388 19.44 9.42 12.29
N VAL A 389 18.24 9.58 11.74
CA VAL A 389 17.88 10.70 10.85
C VAL A 389 17.56 11.96 11.64
N THR A 390 16.70 11.85 12.65
CA THR A 390 16.15 13.03 13.36
C THR A 390 17.05 13.53 14.48
N LYS A 391 17.82 12.63 15.13
CA LYS A 391 18.61 12.88 16.34
C LYS A 391 17.77 13.37 17.55
N GLU A 392 16.46 13.11 17.54
CA GLU A 392 15.55 13.52 18.60
C GLU A 392 15.52 12.51 19.76
N GLU A 393 16.29 12.71 20.81
CA GLU A 393 16.29 11.84 22.00
C GLU A 393 14.91 11.69 22.64
N LYS A 394 14.08 12.73 22.58
CA LYS A 394 12.71 12.66 23.08
C LYS A 394 11.91 11.53 22.42
N PHE A 395 12.08 11.33 21.11
CA PHE A 395 11.44 10.23 20.39
C PHE A 395 11.85 8.86 20.96
N ILE A 396 13.13 8.66 21.25
CA ILE A 396 13.62 7.43 21.90
C ILE A 396 13.02 7.26 23.30
N LYS A 397 12.95 8.33 24.10
CA LYS A 397 12.34 8.29 25.45
C LYS A 397 10.85 7.92 25.38
N ASP A 398 10.12 8.48 24.43
CA ASP A 398 8.68 8.21 24.21
C ASP A 398 8.42 6.75 23.78
N THR A 399 9.33 6.13 23.02
CA THR A 399 9.20 4.77 22.46
C THR A 399 9.92 3.69 23.27
N PHE A 400 10.79 4.07 24.21
CA PHE A 400 11.66 3.16 24.97
C PHE A 400 10.93 1.99 25.61
N LYS A 401 9.83 2.28 26.34
CA LYS A 401 9.07 1.24 27.07
C LYS A 401 8.53 0.15 26.14
N MET A 402 8.16 0.54 24.93
CA MET A 402 7.68 -0.36 23.88
C MET A 402 8.84 -1.22 23.35
N CYS A 403 10.00 -0.61 23.06
CA CYS A 403 11.19 -1.33 22.60
C CYS A 403 11.72 -2.31 23.66
N ASP A 404 11.80 -1.88 24.94
CA ASP A 404 12.25 -2.73 26.04
C ASP A 404 11.36 -3.96 26.25
N LYS A 405 10.06 -3.81 26.04
CA LYS A 405 9.11 -4.92 26.10
C LYS A 405 9.26 -5.87 24.91
N ALA A 406 9.44 -5.32 23.72
CA ALA A 406 9.63 -6.09 22.48
C ALA A 406 10.95 -6.88 22.48
N VAL A 407 12.06 -6.27 22.92
CA VAL A 407 13.34 -6.96 22.94
C VAL A 407 13.33 -8.14 23.91
N ARG A 408 12.65 -8.04 25.06
CA ARG A 408 12.48 -9.16 25.99
C ARG A 408 11.69 -10.32 25.38
N PHE A 409 10.71 -10.02 24.52
CA PHE A 409 10.04 -11.06 23.76
C PHE A 409 11.00 -11.74 22.79
N LEU A 410 11.80 -10.98 22.04
CA LEU A 410 12.80 -11.54 21.12
C LEU A 410 13.88 -12.35 21.84
N GLU A 411 14.33 -11.94 23.02
CA GLU A 411 15.27 -12.72 23.85
C GLU A 411 14.70 -14.08 24.20
N ARG A 412 13.45 -14.16 24.67
CA ARG A 412 12.79 -15.44 24.97
C ARG A 412 12.64 -16.33 23.74
N TYR A 413 12.27 -15.72 22.59
CA TYR A 413 12.19 -16.45 21.33
C TYR A 413 13.55 -17.05 20.94
N MET A 414 14.62 -16.26 21.01
CA MET A 414 15.97 -16.71 20.67
C MET A 414 16.52 -17.73 21.66
N ASP A 415 16.21 -17.67 22.96
CA ASP A 415 16.61 -18.68 23.94
C ASP A 415 16.15 -20.10 23.55
N ASN A 416 14.96 -20.20 22.96
CA ASN A 416 14.47 -21.49 22.47
C ASN A 416 15.17 -21.99 21.23
N ILE A 417 15.51 -21.10 20.30
CA ILE A 417 16.26 -21.44 19.08
C ILE A 417 17.70 -21.81 19.40
N LEU A 418 18.35 -21.06 20.28
CA LEU A 418 19.75 -21.23 20.64
C LEU A 418 19.99 -22.30 21.72
N GLY A 419 18.93 -22.78 22.37
CA GLY A 419 19.06 -23.72 23.50
C GLY A 419 19.66 -23.09 24.77
N THR A 420 19.58 -21.77 24.91
CA THR A 420 20.20 -20.99 25.99
C THR A 420 19.25 -20.75 27.18
N LYS A 421 18.34 -21.67 27.44
CA LYS A 421 17.27 -21.51 28.46
C LYS A 421 17.82 -21.09 29.82
N ASP A 422 17.27 -20.01 30.36
CA ASP A 422 17.36 -19.72 31.78
C ASP A 422 16.19 -20.44 32.48
N GLU A 423 16.46 -21.21 33.52
CA GLU A 423 15.52 -22.14 34.15
C GLU A 423 14.44 -21.45 35.02
N SER A 424 14.12 -20.18 34.82
CA SER A 424 13.09 -19.50 35.61
C SER A 424 11.67 -19.86 35.15
N ASP A 425 10.94 -20.58 35.98
CA ASP A 425 9.54 -21.02 35.79
C ASP A 425 8.52 -19.91 35.48
N VAL A 426 8.86 -18.66 35.72
CA VAL A 426 8.00 -17.48 35.47
C VAL A 426 7.75 -17.28 33.96
N VAL A 427 8.74 -17.57 33.14
CA VAL A 427 8.67 -17.39 31.69
C VAL A 427 7.74 -18.42 31.04
N LYS A 428 7.73 -19.67 31.55
CA LYS A 428 6.83 -20.71 31.06
C LYS A 428 5.36 -20.31 31.24
N LYS A 429 5.02 -19.74 32.41
CA LYS A 429 3.65 -19.37 32.74
C LYS A 429 3.08 -18.23 31.89
N GLU A 430 3.88 -17.22 31.59
CA GLU A 430 3.47 -16.11 30.72
C GLU A 430 3.27 -16.55 29.25
N ILE A 431 4.05 -17.51 28.76
CA ILE A 431 3.86 -18.08 27.43
C ILE A 431 2.61 -18.97 27.39
N GLU A 432 2.39 -19.79 28.42
CA GLU A 432 1.22 -20.67 28.54
C GLU A 432 -0.10 -19.88 28.60
N GLU A 433 -0.12 -18.73 29.27
CA GLU A 433 -1.32 -17.88 29.38
C GLU A 433 -1.64 -17.11 28.08
N THR A 434 -0.64 -16.88 27.23
CA THR A 434 -0.79 -16.09 26.02
C THR A 434 -1.11 -16.95 24.78
N TYR A 435 -0.65 -18.20 24.77
CA TYR A 435 -0.84 -19.13 23.66
C TYR A 435 -1.68 -20.33 24.11
N HIS A 436 -2.96 -20.35 23.75
CA HIS A 436 -3.88 -21.47 23.99
C HIS A 436 -3.55 -22.69 23.10
N THR A 437 -2.34 -23.20 23.14
CA THR A 437 -1.97 -24.39 22.38
C THR A 437 -1.88 -25.61 23.29
N GLU A 438 -2.56 -26.68 22.90
CA GLU A 438 -2.54 -27.97 23.61
C GLU A 438 -1.19 -28.70 23.56
N ASP A 439 -0.26 -28.29 22.67
CA ASP A 439 1.10 -28.80 22.51
C ASP A 439 2.12 -27.91 23.25
N ARG A 440 2.29 -28.14 24.53
CA ARG A 440 3.10 -27.34 25.48
C ARG A 440 4.63 -27.44 25.28
N GLU A 441 5.14 -28.26 24.37
CA GLU A 441 6.57 -28.49 24.22
C GLU A 441 7.24 -27.79 23.02
N LYS A 442 6.47 -27.25 22.07
CA LYS A 442 7.03 -26.55 20.90
C LYS A 442 6.60 -25.09 20.89
N LEU A 443 7.59 -24.19 20.94
CA LEU A 443 7.34 -22.80 20.60
C LEU A 443 6.90 -22.72 19.13
N PRO A 444 5.95 -21.83 18.83
CA PRO A 444 5.56 -21.63 17.44
C PRO A 444 6.76 -21.20 16.61
N LEU A 445 6.97 -21.87 15.50
CA LEU A 445 7.94 -21.46 14.50
C LEU A 445 7.45 -20.19 13.80
N SER A 446 8.38 -19.41 13.26
CA SER A 446 8.04 -18.24 12.48
C SER A 446 7.75 -18.60 11.03
N TYR A 447 6.74 -17.99 10.42
CA TYR A 447 6.68 -17.94 8.98
C TYR A 447 7.83 -17.08 8.42
N ASP A 448 8.27 -17.40 7.20
CA ASP A 448 9.20 -16.55 6.46
C ASP A 448 8.53 -15.21 6.07
N LEU A 449 9.34 -14.24 5.66
CA LEU A 449 8.79 -12.94 5.22
C LEU A 449 7.85 -13.04 4.01
N TRP A 450 7.88 -14.16 3.27
CA TRP A 450 6.98 -14.42 2.14
C TRP A 450 5.66 -15.08 2.54
N GLU A 451 5.48 -15.40 3.82
CA GLU A 451 4.27 -16.06 4.37
C GLU A 451 4.01 -17.45 3.77
N MET A 452 5.05 -18.11 3.29
CA MET A 452 4.96 -19.38 2.56
C MET A 452 5.48 -20.58 3.34
N ASN A 453 6.47 -20.40 4.21
CA ASN A 453 7.14 -21.48 4.89
C ASN A 453 7.30 -21.16 6.38
N GLU A 454 6.89 -22.10 7.24
CA GLU A 454 7.12 -22.06 8.68
C GLU A 454 8.48 -22.69 8.98
N GLY A 455 9.26 -22.09 9.91
CA GLY A 455 10.58 -22.61 10.24
C GLY A 455 11.48 -21.61 10.97
N VAL A 456 12.78 -21.92 11.00
CA VAL A 456 13.83 -21.03 11.52
C VAL A 456 14.56 -20.38 10.35
N HIS A 457 14.30 -19.09 10.13
CA HIS A 457 14.73 -18.35 8.94
C HIS A 457 15.93 -17.45 9.22
N LEU A 458 16.91 -17.43 8.29
CA LEU A 458 18.04 -16.53 8.37
C LEU A 458 17.62 -15.06 8.38
N TYR A 459 16.60 -14.69 7.60
CA TYR A 459 16.05 -13.34 7.59
C TYR A 459 15.57 -12.91 8.98
N SER A 460 14.77 -13.76 9.65
CA SER A 460 14.26 -13.49 11.00
C SER A 460 15.37 -13.37 12.03
N ILE A 461 16.37 -14.27 12.00
CA ILE A 461 17.54 -14.18 12.90
C ILE A 461 18.34 -12.89 12.64
N ALA A 462 18.54 -12.50 11.38
CA ALA A 462 19.26 -11.29 11.04
C ALA A 462 18.51 -10.03 11.50
N SER A 463 17.18 -10.02 11.37
CA SER A 463 16.33 -8.91 11.87
C SER A 463 16.42 -8.79 13.39
N ILE A 464 16.39 -9.91 14.13
CA ILE A 464 16.56 -9.92 15.59
C ILE A 464 17.94 -9.38 15.99
N ASN A 465 19.00 -9.83 15.30
CA ASN A 465 20.35 -9.34 15.57
C ASN A 465 20.46 -7.81 15.33
N ALA A 466 19.81 -7.29 14.29
CA ALA A 466 19.72 -5.85 14.04
C ALA A 466 18.92 -5.12 15.13
N ALA A 467 17.80 -5.71 15.57
CA ALA A 467 17.01 -5.17 16.70
C ALA A 467 17.84 -5.12 18.00
N TYR A 468 18.68 -6.13 18.26
CA TYR A 468 19.58 -6.14 19.42
C TYR A 468 20.61 -5.01 19.33
N ASN A 469 21.25 -4.84 18.18
CA ASN A 469 22.17 -3.72 17.96
C ASN A 469 21.48 -2.36 18.18
N ALA A 470 20.28 -2.19 17.63
CA ALA A 470 19.48 -0.98 17.83
C ALA A 470 19.14 -0.77 19.30
N MET A 471 18.72 -1.84 20.00
CA MET A 471 18.34 -1.74 21.41
C MET A 471 19.53 -1.41 22.32
N LEU A 472 20.72 -1.94 22.05
CA LEU A 472 21.93 -1.56 22.80
C LEU A 472 22.19 -0.05 22.68
N LYS A 473 22.00 0.53 21.48
CA LYS A 473 22.13 1.97 21.26
C LYS A 473 21.00 2.78 21.92
N ILE A 474 19.80 2.25 21.94
CA ILE A 474 18.69 2.86 22.68
C ILE A 474 18.99 2.88 24.19
N TYR A 475 19.53 1.77 24.76
CA TYR A 475 19.92 1.75 26.17
C TYR A 475 21.00 2.79 26.49
N GLU A 476 22.02 2.98 25.64
CA GLU A 476 23.03 4.02 25.81
C GLU A 476 22.43 5.44 25.97
N ILE A 477 21.32 5.70 25.20
CA ILE A 477 20.62 7.00 25.26
C ILE A 477 19.76 7.11 26.53
N ILE A 478 19.18 6.00 26.97
CA ILE A 478 18.20 5.97 28.06
C ILE A 478 18.87 5.86 29.47
N GLU A 479 20.00 5.20 29.60
CA GLU A 479 20.69 5.02 30.90
C GLU A 479 20.82 6.30 31.72
N PRO A 480 21.18 7.48 31.16
CA PRO A 480 21.29 8.71 31.90
C PRO A 480 20.00 9.14 32.63
N GLU A 481 18.83 8.80 32.09
CA GLU A 481 17.52 9.13 32.67
C GLU A 481 17.20 8.31 33.93
N TYR A 482 17.86 7.16 34.12
CA TYR A 482 17.60 6.24 35.22
C TYR A 482 18.70 6.17 36.26
N LYS A 483 19.69 7.10 36.25
CA LYS A 483 20.82 7.12 37.17
C LYS A 483 20.37 7.06 38.64
N GLU A 484 19.28 7.72 38.98
CA GLU A 484 18.74 7.76 40.34
C GLU A 484 17.78 6.59 40.65
N ASN A 485 17.36 5.79 39.62
CA ASN A 485 16.48 4.66 39.79
C ASN A 485 17.24 3.34 39.64
N ARG A 486 17.87 2.92 40.76
CA ARG A 486 18.74 1.74 40.80
C ARG A 486 18.10 0.48 40.25
N LEU A 487 16.83 0.19 40.58
CA LEU A 487 16.15 -1.00 40.10
C LEU A 487 15.95 -1.03 38.58
N LYS A 488 15.58 0.11 37.98
CA LYS A 488 15.45 0.21 36.53
C LYS A 488 16.80 0.10 35.85
N LEU A 489 17.85 0.71 36.39
CA LEU A 489 19.19 0.61 35.85
C LEU A 489 19.73 -0.82 35.91
N GLU A 490 19.53 -1.53 37.02
CA GLU A 490 19.90 -2.94 37.16
C GLU A 490 19.16 -3.84 36.10
N ASN A 491 17.88 -3.55 35.84
CA ASN A 491 17.12 -4.28 34.80
C ASN A 491 17.66 -4.00 33.39
N ILE A 492 17.99 -2.75 33.06
CA ILE A 492 18.64 -2.38 31.80
C ILE A 492 19.97 -3.15 31.65
N HIS A 493 20.81 -3.14 32.66
CA HIS A 493 22.11 -3.84 32.63
C HIS A 493 21.95 -5.36 32.45
N LYS A 494 20.95 -5.97 33.11
CA LYS A 494 20.63 -7.41 32.91
C LYS A 494 20.24 -7.69 31.46
N ASN A 495 19.36 -6.87 30.88
CA ASN A 495 18.96 -7.03 29.48
C ASN A 495 20.17 -6.84 28.53
N ILE A 496 21.01 -5.83 28.76
CA ILE A 496 22.23 -5.63 27.96
C ILE A 496 23.13 -6.87 27.99
N ILE A 497 23.34 -7.48 29.18
CA ILE A 497 24.16 -8.69 29.33
C ILE A 497 23.56 -9.86 28.54
N ARG A 498 22.23 -10.07 28.64
CA ARG A 498 21.53 -11.15 27.92
C ARG A 498 21.61 -10.97 26.41
N ILE A 499 21.32 -9.77 25.91
CA ILE A 499 21.44 -9.44 24.48
C ILE A 499 22.86 -9.73 23.99
N LYS A 500 23.89 -9.24 24.66
CA LYS A 500 25.28 -9.45 24.27
C LYS A 500 25.64 -10.95 24.24
N LYS A 501 25.20 -11.72 25.26
CA LYS A 501 25.40 -13.17 25.29
C LYS A 501 24.79 -13.87 24.08
N GLN A 502 23.55 -13.53 23.72
CA GLN A 502 22.90 -14.11 22.52
C GLN A 502 23.60 -13.68 21.23
N MET A 503 24.00 -12.40 21.12
CA MET A 503 24.74 -11.90 19.95
C MET A 503 26.10 -12.57 19.75
N GLU A 504 26.74 -13.07 20.80
CA GLU A 504 27.99 -13.86 20.69
C GLU A 504 27.72 -15.28 20.15
N VAL A 505 26.52 -15.83 20.42
CA VAL A 505 26.14 -17.20 20.00
C VAL A 505 25.55 -17.23 18.60
N ILE A 506 24.78 -16.20 18.21
CA ILE A 506 24.08 -16.14 16.91
C ILE A 506 24.99 -16.43 15.70
N PRO A 507 26.17 -15.82 15.53
CA PRO A 507 27.03 -16.09 14.37
C PRO A 507 27.49 -17.52 14.29
N LYS A 508 27.78 -18.17 15.44
CA LYS A 508 28.14 -19.58 15.53
C LYS A 508 26.96 -20.46 15.13
N TYR A 509 25.77 -20.17 15.67
CA TYR A 509 24.57 -20.91 15.32
C TYR A 509 24.28 -20.86 13.81
N VAL A 510 24.35 -19.66 13.21
CA VAL A 510 24.14 -19.49 11.77
C VAL A 510 25.17 -20.25 10.96
N SER A 511 26.46 -20.21 11.35
CA SER A 511 27.53 -20.93 10.66
C SER A 511 27.38 -22.43 10.75
N GLN A 512 26.81 -22.95 11.81
CA GLN A 512 26.61 -24.40 12.00
C GLN A 512 25.34 -24.94 11.35
N ASN A 513 24.25 -24.10 11.30
CA ASN A 513 22.91 -24.58 10.95
C ASN A 513 22.36 -23.97 9.65
N LEU A 514 22.76 -22.74 9.34
CA LEU A 514 22.25 -21.99 8.18
C LEU A 514 23.32 -21.72 7.12
N TYR A 515 24.28 -22.63 7.04
CA TYR A 515 25.33 -22.65 6.02
C TYR A 515 25.41 -24.02 5.38
N ASN A 516 25.49 -24.08 4.06
CA ASN A 516 25.64 -25.32 3.32
C ASN A 516 27.11 -25.53 2.99
N GLU A 517 27.75 -26.53 3.63
CA GLU A 517 29.17 -26.86 3.47
C GLU A 517 29.53 -27.34 2.06
N LYS A 518 28.59 -27.96 1.33
CA LYS A 518 28.83 -28.46 -0.03
C LYS A 518 28.89 -27.34 -1.04
N THR A 519 27.89 -26.45 -0.99
CA THR A 519 27.78 -25.30 -1.92
C THR A 519 28.51 -24.06 -1.45
N LYS A 520 28.95 -24.05 -0.17
CA LYS A 520 29.59 -22.89 0.49
C LYS A 520 28.73 -21.64 0.49
N THR A 521 27.38 -21.81 0.60
CA THR A 521 26.38 -20.73 0.55
C THR A 521 25.58 -20.66 1.85
N LEU A 522 25.01 -19.51 2.14
CA LEU A 522 24.00 -19.33 3.20
C LEU A 522 22.70 -20.04 2.79
N LYS A 523 21.99 -20.57 3.79
CA LYS A 523 20.66 -21.18 3.64
C LYS A 523 19.60 -20.17 4.05
N ARG A 524 18.41 -20.26 3.43
CA ARG A 524 17.26 -19.41 3.83
C ARG A 524 16.67 -19.83 5.18
N ASN A 525 16.62 -21.14 5.46
CA ASN A 525 16.06 -21.73 6.68
C ASN A 525 16.75 -23.06 7.01
N LEU A 526 16.30 -23.73 8.08
CA LEU A 526 16.79 -25.04 8.48
C LEU A 526 16.21 -26.16 7.62
N GLU A 527 15.03 -25.98 7.08
CA GLU A 527 14.17 -27.01 6.52
C GLU A 527 14.57 -27.39 5.09
N ASP A 528 15.16 -26.45 4.32
CA ASP A 528 15.61 -26.76 2.95
C ASP A 528 16.84 -25.95 2.51
N ASP A 529 17.37 -26.29 1.32
CA ASP A 529 18.55 -25.68 0.71
C ASP A 529 18.20 -24.80 -0.51
N LYS A 530 16.92 -24.39 -0.67
CA LYS A 530 16.50 -23.56 -1.78
C LYS A 530 17.13 -22.16 -1.70
N THR A 531 17.48 -21.63 -2.86
CA THR A 531 17.97 -20.26 -2.97
C THR A 531 16.82 -19.29 -2.76
N ASP A 532 17.03 -18.27 -1.96
CA ASP A 532 16.02 -17.25 -1.62
C ASP A 532 16.66 -15.88 -1.54
N ILE A 533 16.00 -14.90 -2.14
CA ILE A 533 16.48 -13.52 -2.15
C ILE A 533 16.43 -12.87 -0.76
N SER A 534 15.58 -13.36 0.16
CA SER A 534 15.48 -12.86 1.54
C SER A 534 16.77 -12.97 2.33
N ILE A 535 17.67 -13.87 1.93
CA ILE A 535 19.03 -13.97 2.51
C ILE A 535 19.74 -12.61 2.45
N LEU A 536 19.45 -11.78 1.45
CA LEU A 536 20.02 -10.43 1.32
C LEU A 536 19.68 -9.53 2.50
N GLY A 537 18.57 -9.78 3.21
CA GLY A 537 18.23 -9.08 4.44
C GLY A 537 19.35 -9.13 5.47
N SER A 538 20.10 -10.22 5.53
CA SER A 538 21.26 -10.39 6.42
C SER A 538 22.45 -9.48 6.05
N ILE A 539 22.45 -8.88 4.84
CA ILE A 539 23.49 -7.97 4.36
C ILE A 539 22.97 -6.53 4.32
N TYR A 540 21.75 -6.34 3.87
CA TYR A 540 21.00 -5.09 3.87
C TYR A 540 19.50 -5.39 4.11
N PRO A 541 18.82 -4.77 5.09
CA PRO A 541 19.32 -3.66 5.93
C PRO A 541 20.04 -4.09 7.21
N PHE A 542 20.03 -5.37 7.58
CA PHE A 542 20.36 -5.84 8.94
C PHE A 542 21.86 -5.99 9.23
N GLU A 543 22.73 -5.88 8.24
CA GLU A 543 24.20 -5.79 8.37
C GLU A 543 24.85 -6.90 9.24
N MET A 544 24.25 -8.10 9.24
CA MET A 544 24.79 -9.26 9.95
C MET A 544 26.08 -9.78 9.29
N PHE A 545 26.17 -9.67 7.96
CA PHE A 545 27.32 -10.08 7.16
C PHE A 545 27.84 -8.96 6.28
N GLY A 546 29.17 -8.91 6.13
CA GLY A 546 29.82 -8.04 5.19
C GLY A 546 29.57 -8.45 3.73
N PRO A 547 29.37 -7.51 2.79
CA PRO A 547 29.03 -7.83 1.40
C PRO A 547 30.11 -8.58 0.63
N LYS A 548 31.36 -8.61 1.14
CA LYS A 548 32.53 -9.27 0.52
C LYS A 548 32.97 -10.55 1.23
N GLU A 549 32.25 -11.00 2.24
CA GLU A 549 32.53 -12.28 2.87
C GLU A 549 32.36 -13.43 1.88
N LYS A 550 33.26 -14.43 1.94
CA LYS A 550 33.29 -15.55 0.97
C LYS A 550 31.93 -16.27 0.86
N LYS A 551 31.29 -16.55 2.00
CA LYS A 551 29.95 -17.19 2.04
C LYS A 551 28.89 -16.33 1.35
N VAL A 552 28.98 -15.00 1.49
CA VAL A 552 28.06 -14.04 0.83
C VAL A 552 28.31 -14.05 -0.68
N LEU A 553 29.55 -13.93 -1.12
CA LEU A 553 29.91 -13.95 -2.55
C LEU A 553 29.41 -15.22 -3.24
N ASN A 554 29.63 -16.40 -2.62
CA ASN A 554 29.13 -17.66 -3.15
C ASN A 554 27.59 -17.70 -3.21
N THR A 555 26.92 -17.15 -2.19
CA THR A 555 25.45 -17.06 -2.16
C THR A 555 24.93 -16.16 -3.27
N ILE A 556 25.55 -15.01 -3.51
CA ILE A 556 25.20 -14.10 -4.60
C ILE A 556 25.41 -14.75 -5.96
N GLU A 557 26.48 -15.50 -6.14
CA GLU A 557 26.71 -16.27 -7.37
C GLU A 557 25.55 -17.26 -7.59
N LYS A 558 25.17 -18.02 -6.57
CA LYS A 558 24.04 -18.96 -6.63
C LYS A 558 22.72 -18.23 -6.93
N ILE A 559 22.44 -17.09 -6.28
CA ILE A 559 21.26 -16.24 -6.56
C ILE A 559 21.24 -15.83 -8.04
N ASN A 560 22.37 -15.36 -8.58
CA ASN A 560 22.44 -14.97 -9.99
C ASN A 560 22.18 -16.13 -10.96
N MET A 561 22.61 -17.35 -10.60
CA MET A 561 22.41 -18.55 -11.43
C MET A 561 20.97 -19.06 -11.39
N THR A 562 20.27 -18.91 -10.26
CA THR A 562 18.99 -19.58 -10.01
C THR A 562 17.77 -18.63 -10.04
N LEU A 563 17.93 -17.38 -9.60
CA LEU A 563 16.80 -16.44 -9.44
C LEU A 563 16.77 -15.31 -10.48
N ARG A 564 17.88 -15.06 -11.18
CA ARG A 564 17.90 -14.01 -12.21
C ARG A 564 17.11 -14.49 -13.44
N THR A 565 16.13 -13.69 -13.85
CA THR A 565 15.34 -13.97 -15.05
C THR A 565 16.05 -13.47 -16.32
N TYR A 566 15.60 -13.94 -17.49
CA TYR A 566 16.17 -13.51 -18.77
C TYR A 566 15.94 -12.02 -19.07
N THR A 567 14.92 -11.42 -18.46
CA THR A 567 14.65 -9.98 -18.56
C THR A 567 15.54 -9.13 -17.65
N GLY A 568 16.27 -9.75 -16.73
CA GLY A 568 17.23 -9.10 -15.83
C GLY A 568 16.73 -8.84 -14.40
N GLY A 569 15.47 -9.09 -14.09
CA GLY A 569 14.94 -9.02 -12.73
C GLY A 569 15.16 -10.32 -11.94
N TYR A 570 14.79 -10.32 -10.65
CA TYR A 570 15.01 -11.47 -9.75
C TYR A 570 13.70 -11.99 -9.17
N LEU A 571 13.57 -13.32 -9.09
CA LEU A 571 12.50 -14.05 -8.41
C LEU A 571 12.67 -13.94 -6.89
N ARG A 572 11.64 -14.33 -6.11
CA ARG A 572 11.74 -14.44 -4.64
C ARG A 572 12.64 -15.61 -4.23
N PHE A 573 12.29 -16.82 -4.63
CA PHE A 573 13.02 -18.05 -4.28
C PHE A 573 12.79 -19.15 -5.33
N GLU A 574 13.63 -20.19 -5.25
CA GLU A 574 13.53 -21.37 -6.11
C GLU A 574 12.23 -22.13 -5.88
N GLN A 575 11.57 -22.53 -6.98
CA GLN A 575 10.31 -23.25 -6.96
C GLN A 575 9.16 -22.49 -6.28
N ASP A 576 9.20 -21.17 -6.36
CA ASP A 576 8.06 -20.34 -5.95
C ASP A 576 6.82 -20.73 -6.76
N SER A 577 5.70 -20.97 -6.07
CA SER A 577 4.42 -21.31 -6.71
C SER A 577 3.46 -20.14 -6.80
N TYR A 578 3.76 -19.06 -6.09
CA TYR A 578 2.86 -17.89 -6.03
C TYR A 578 2.75 -17.23 -7.40
N ARG A 579 1.51 -17.12 -7.90
CA ARG A 579 1.20 -16.56 -9.24
C ARG A 579 2.03 -17.18 -10.37
N GLY A 580 2.31 -18.50 -10.26
CA GLY A 580 3.06 -19.27 -11.25
C GLY A 580 4.58 -19.20 -11.12
N GLY A 581 5.12 -18.43 -10.17
CA GLY A 581 6.52 -18.42 -9.76
C GLY A 581 7.56 -18.02 -10.81
N LYS A 582 7.14 -17.39 -11.91
CA LYS A 582 8.03 -17.07 -13.05
C LYS A 582 8.31 -15.57 -13.22
N ASN A 583 7.63 -14.76 -12.44
CA ASN A 583 7.69 -13.31 -12.55
C ASN A 583 8.72 -12.73 -11.60
N PRO A 584 9.63 -11.86 -12.08
CA PRO A 584 10.54 -11.13 -11.21
C PRO A 584 9.79 -10.09 -10.36
N TRP A 585 10.38 -9.78 -9.22
CA TRP A 585 9.83 -8.85 -8.26
C TRP A 585 10.67 -7.58 -8.19
N PRO A 586 10.06 -6.38 -8.23
CA PRO A 586 10.78 -5.12 -7.99
C PRO A 586 11.55 -5.13 -6.67
N ILE A 587 10.94 -5.64 -5.58
CA ILE A 587 11.58 -5.75 -4.26
C ILE A 587 12.85 -6.60 -4.34
N SER A 588 12.76 -7.81 -4.90
CA SER A 588 13.90 -8.73 -5.06
C SER A 588 15.02 -8.10 -5.89
N THR A 589 14.65 -7.44 -6.98
CA THR A 589 15.59 -6.81 -7.90
C THR A 589 16.27 -5.59 -7.28
N LEU A 590 15.54 -4.77 -6.54
CA LEU A 590 16.09 -3.62 -5.83
C LEU A 590 16.94 -4.04 -4.62
N TRP A 591 16.62 -5.16 -3.99
CA TRP A 591 17.46 -5.73 -2.95
C TRP A 591 18.83 -6.13 -3.48
N MET A 592 18.87 -6.76 -4.66
CA MET A 592 20.13 -7.01 -5.37
C MET A 592 20.85 -5.71 -5.73
N ALA A 593 20.14 -4.67 -6.16
CA ALA A 593 20.76 -3.36 -6.42
C ALA A 593 21.48 -2.81 -5.18
N MET A 594 20.82 -2.85 -4.01
CA MET A 594 21.39 -2.36 -2.76
C MET A 594 22.59 -3.20 -2.31
N TYR A 595 22.51 -4.53 -2.48
CA TYR A 595 23.67 -5.40 -2.26
C TYR A 595 24.86 -4.98 -3.16
N TYR A 596 24.63 -4.81 -4.46
CA TYR A 596 25.70 -4.43 -5.39
C TYR A 596 26.29 -3.05 -5.07
N GLN A 597 25.48 -2.09 -4.60
CA GLN A 597 25.97 -0.80 -4.12
C GLN A 597 26.91 -0.96 -2.93
N LYS A 598 26.52 -1.75 -1.91
CA LYS A 598 27.37 -2.05 -0.74
C LYS A 598 28.68 -2.81 -1.13
N ALA A 599 28.61 -3.65 -2.13
CA ALA A 599 29.78 -4.38 -2.64
C ALA A 599 30.71 -3.51 -3.53
N GLY A 600 30.25 -2.32 -3.95
CA GLY A 600 30.97 -1.42 -4.87
C GLY A 600 30.78 -1.76 -6.35
N GLU A 601 29.81 -2.65 -6.68
CA GLU A 601 29.52 -3.10 -8.04
C GLU A 601 28.45 -2.20 -8.73
N ASN A 602 28.73 -0.91 -8.83
CA ASN A 602 27.77 0.13 -9.26
C ASN A 602 27.15 -0.13 -10.63
N LYS A 603 27.84 -0.79 -11.55
CA LYS A 603 27.29 -1.13 -12.88
C LYS A 603 26.12 -2.12 -12.74
N LYS A 604 26.29 -3.19 -11.96
CA LYS A 604 25.23 -4.19 -11.73
C LYS A 604 24.06 -3.60 -10.94
N ALA A 605 24.34 -2.74 -9.96
CA ALA A 605 23.31 -2.00 -9.24
C ALA A 605 22.45 -1.17 -10.19
N LYS A 606 23.08 -0.45 -11.14
CA LYS A 606 22.39 0.35 -12.16
C LYS A 606 21.53 -0.52 -13.09
N GLU A 607 21.99 -1.70 -13.48
CA GLU A 607 21.22 -2.66 -14.31
C GLU A 607 19.92 -3.09 -13.60
N CYS A 608 20.01 -3.38 -12.29
CA CYS A 608 18.82 -3.73 -11.47
C CYS A 608 17.84 -2.55 -11.36
N ILE A 609 18.32 -1.33 -11.12
CA ILE A 609 17.48 -0.14 -11.06
C ILE A 609 16.84 0.12 -12.44
N GLU A 610 17.59 -0.04 -13.53
CA GLU A 610 17.08 0.13 -14.88
C GLU A 610 15.97 -0.86 -15.22
N PHE A 611 16.07 -2.11 -14.76
CA PHE A 611 14.99 -3.10 -14.89
C PHE A 611 13.69 -2.57 -14.25
N VAL A 612 13.76 -2.08 -13.02
CA VAL A 612 12.59 -1.57 -12.29
C VAL A 612 12.04 -0.30 -12.96
N VAL A 613 12.90 0.59 -13.46
CA VAL A 613 12.47 1.78 -14.21
C VAL A 613 11.72 1.40 -15.50
N LYS A 614 12.11 0.30 -16.16
CA LYS A 614 11.39 -0.20 -17.34
C LYS A 614 10.03 -0.81 -17.01
N SER A 615 9.86 -1.33 -15.79
CA SER A 615 8.70 -2.14 -15.39
C SER A 615 7.58 -1.36 -14.69
N CYS A 616 7.63 -0.04 -14.61
CA CYS A 616 6.51 0.74 -14.09
C CYS A 616 5.39 0.86 -15.13
N ASN A 617 4.15 1.08 -14.65
CA ASN A 617 3.06 1.43 -15.55
C ASN A 617 3.20 2.86 -16.10
N GLU A 618 2.27 3.27 -16.95
CA GLU A 618 2.26 4.62 -17.58
C GLU A 618 2.22 5.77 -16.57
N HIS A 619 1.77 5.51 -15.34
CA HIS A 619 1.69 6.49 -14.25
C HIS A 619 2.92 6.50 -13.34
N GLY A 620 3.88 5.62 -13.54
CA GLY A 620 5.05 5.47 -12.67
C GLY A 620 4.77 4.65 -11.42
N LEU A 621 3.71 3.85 -11.39
CA LEU A 621 3.42 2.91 -10.31
C LEU A 621 4.18 1.60 -10.52
N LEU A 622 4.68 1.06 -9.41
CA LEU A 622 5.36 -0.24 -9.36
C LEU A 622 4.39 -1.30 -8.84
N GLY A 623 4.49 -2.49 -9.41
CA GLY A 623 3.76 -3.66 -8.92
C GLY A 623 4.53 -4.44 -7.87
N GLU A 624 3.90 -5.47 -7.34
CA GLU A 624 4.58 -6.52 -6.58
C GLU A 624 5.44 -7.38 -7.50
N GLN A 625 4.88 -7.76 -8.65
CA GLN A 625 5.54 -8.55 -9.69
C GLN A 625 5.56 -7.79 -11.02
N VAL A 626 6.42 -8.26 -11.89
CA VAL A 626 6.55 -7.77 -13.27
C VAL A 626 6.36 -8.95 -14.20
N ASP A 627 5.53 -8.81 -15.22
CA ASP A 627 5.41 -9.83 -16.26
C ASP A 627 6.77 -10.03 -16.95
N ASN A 628 7.27 -11.26 -16.89
CA ASN A 628 8.61 -11.58 -17.39
C ASN A 628 8.75 -11.52 -18.93
N SER A 629 7.65 -11.28 -19.66
CA SER A 629 7.66 -11.14 -21.13
C SER A 629 7.40 -9.70 -21.59
N THR A 630 6.47 -9.00 -20.97
CA THR A 630 6.06 -7.65 -21.37
C THR A 630 6.76 -6.54 -20.59
N LEU A 631 7.32 -6.84 -19.42
CA LEU A 631 7.84 -5.89 -18.44
C LEU A 631 6.78 -4.96 -17.84
N GLU A 632 5.51 -5.28 -17.97
CA GLU A 632 4.44 -4.54 -17.30
C GLU A 632 4.24 -5.02 -15.86
N PRO A 633 3.75 -4.17 -14.95
CA PRO A 633 3.34 -4.61 -13.62
C PRO A 633 2.29 -5.72 -13.74
N ASN A 634 2.51 -6.85 -13.10
CA ASN A 634 1.65 -8.03 -13.25
C ASN A 634 0.75 -8.29 -12.04
N TRP A 635 1.07 -7.78 -10.88
CA TRP A 635 0.30 -8.04 -9.66
C TRP A 635 0.43 -6.92 -8.64
N VAL A 636 -0.67 -6.61 -7.93
CA VAL A 636 -0.76 -5.63 -6.84
C VAL A 636 -0.01 -4.33 -7.16
N VAL A 637 -0.55 -3.55 -8.11
CA VAL A 637 0.04 -2.28 -8.54
C VAL A 637 -0.09 -1.23 -7.42
N GLY A 638 0.95 -0.41 -7.24
CA GLY A 638 1.02 0.58 -6.17
C GLY A 638 1.40 -0.05 -4.82
N LEU A 639 2.25 -1.09 -4.85
CA LEU A 639 2.77 -1.71 -3.63
C LEU A 639 3.75 -0.76 -2.92
N GLY A 640 3.41 -0.36 -1.69
CA GLY A 640 4.20 0.59 -0.90
C GLY A 640 5.65 0.15 -0.70
N TRP A 641 5.88 -1.14 -0.41
CA TRP A 641 7.24 -1.68 -0.25
C TRP A 641 8.07 -1.61 -1.54
N SER A 642 7.50 -1.88 -2.72
CA SER A 642 8.21 -1.71 -4.00
C SER A 642 8.64 -0.25 -4.23
N HIS A 643 7.76 0.71 -3.94
CA HIS A 643 8.07 2.14 -4.00
C HIS A 643 9.09 2.58 -2.96
N ALA A 644 9.03 2.03 -1.73
CA ALA A 644 10.01 2.30 -0.68
C ALA A 644 11.40 1.80 -1.08
N MET A 645 11.51 0.56 -1.55
CA MET A 645 12.78 0.01 -2.02
C MET A 645 13.38 0.80 -3.18
N PHE A 646 12.52 1.33 -4.07
CA PHE A 646 12.97 2.21 -5.15
C PHE A 646 13.59 3.51 -4.61
N ILE A 647 12.92 4.21 -3.70
CA ILE A 647 13.45 5.41 -3.04
C ILE A 647 14.76 5.09 -2.31
N LEU A 648 14.82 3.98 -1.56
CA LEU A 648 16.00 3.58 -0.81
C LEU A 648 17.18 3.25 -1.71
N SER A 649 16.97 2.63 -2.86
CA SER A 649 18.02 2.29 -3.82
C SER A 649 18.65 3.50 -4.52
N LEU A 650 18.02 4.67 -4.48
CA LEU A 650 18.47 5.89 -5.13
C LEU A 650 19.19 6.86 -4.17
N GLY A 651 19.88 6.40 -3.15
CA GLY A 651 20.43 7.37 -2.21
C GLY A 651 21.47 6.84 -1.20
N ASN A 652 22.25 5.89 -1.56
CA ASN A 652 23.44 5.49 -0.78
C ASN A 652 24.72 5.96 -1.44
#